data_93284b890881bf17e5596e5c77169dcc
#
_entry.id   93284b890881bf17e5596e5c77169dcc
#
_cell.length_a   1.000
_cell.length_b   1.000
_cell.length_c   1.000
_cell.angle_alpha   90.00
_cell.angle_beta   90.00
_cell.angle_gamma   90.00
#
_symmetry.space_group_name_H-M   'P 1'
#
loop_
_entity.id
_entity.type
_entity.pdbx_description
1 polymer ?
#
loop_
_entity_poly.entity_id
_entity_poly.type
_entity_poly.pdbx_seq_one_letter_code
_entity_poly.pdbx_strand_id
1 'polypeptide(L)'
;MKARTEEIVARRGLATSEIKRGPGGIRDVEFAVQLLQLVHGRNDPQIRDPSTLGALSELSEAGYIGGDDATKFADAYRFLRTVEHRLQLVEEEQTHQVPTELAARQHLARVLGFRDDPSSTAAEKFDQALHSCQRDVRAVHERLFFRPLLETFAALDVRGQDERVREEAPEAEEGTVMDPAAVAERLAAFGFADLSRTRAAVSELAGGLTRSSRLMAQLLPLLLDWLSLTPDPDLGLLGLRNLVVQAHARARMVETFRESPEAARRLCLLLGSSRALAEYITHNPELIGILGDDGELVPTPREALVAEAQTRMRRRSGKARQRAQLISLRQDQLVKIAARDLLGIDDVPATGVALSALAEALLEAALSATCVQVPFCVIGMGRFGGAELSYASDLDVLFVHDAGDVDPADKASVAGGEALAESFLHFVHGPNPAQRVVVLDLGLRPEGGQGRLARDLRGYATYFARWAQTWERQALLRARVVAGDRALGERFLAMAASFVWDRALTKADVADIRRMKARIERERIPVNEDPQFHLKLGRGSLSDVEWTVQLLQLFHGIPGTGTMATLADLVAHGALEEADAEALSDSYRFCERTRNRWYLVGALPGGGSPADALPTQAHQLSRLARSLGTTPTALRDEYRKVTRRARRVVERLFYGIDLWE
;
A
#
# COMPACT_ATOMS: atom_id res chain seq x y z
N MET A 1 -11.38 12.19 -27.64
CA MET A 1 -10.29 13.13 -27.94
C MET A 1 -9.28 13.16 -26.76
N LYS A 2 -9.71 13.36 -25.52
CA LYS A 2 -8.88 13.41 -24.31
C LYS A 2 -8.06 12.11 -24.12
N ALA A 3 -8.70 10.95 -24.05
CA ALA A 3 -8.03 9.64 -23.86
C ALA A 3 -6.92 9.38 -24.90
N ARG A 4 -7.15 9.77 -26.16
CA ARG A 4 -6.13 9.64 -27.22
C ARG A 4 -4.94 10.56 -27.01
N THR A 5 -5.15 11.72 -26.40
CA THR A 5 -4.08 12.68 -26.09
C THR A 5 -3.26 12.22 -24.90
N GLU A 6 -3.91 11.75 -23.85
CA GLU A 6 -3.26 11.17 -22.65
C GLU A 6 -2.45 9.92 -23.01
N GLU A 7 -2.98 9.06 -23.89
CA GLU A 7 -2.27 7.87 -24.37
C GLU A 7 -0.97 8.22 -25.12
N ILE A 8 -1.00 9.26 -25.95
CA ILE A 8 0.19 9.73 -26.65
C ILE A 8 1.25 10.25 -25.66
N VAL A 9 0.83 10.98 -24.64
CA VAL A 9 1.71 11.51 -23.57
C VAL A 9 2.27 10.37 -22.72
N ALA A 10 1.43 9.39 -22.35
CA ALA A 10 1.84 8.22 -21.58
C ALA A 10 2.83 7.32 -22.35
N ARG A 11 2.58 7.08 -23.63
CA ARG A 11 3.51 6.31 -24.50
C ARG A 11 4.89 6.95 -24.62
N ARG A 12 4.98 8.27 -24.45
CA ARG A 12 6.26 9.01 -24.45
C ARG A 12 6.93 9.06 -23.08
N GLY A 13 6.34 8.45 -22.04
CA GLY A 13 6.84 8.50 -20.66
C GLY A 13 6.73 9.88 -19.99
N LEU A 14 5.91 10.79 -20.53
CA LEU A 14 5.83 12.18 -20.11
C LEU A 14 4.59 12.48 -19.23
N ALA A 15 3.85 11.47 -18.81
CA ALA A 15 2.56 11.64 -18.14
C ALA A 15 2.61 12.52 -16.87
N THR A 16 3.71 12.48 -16.12
CA THR A 16 3.90 13.26 -14.89
C THR A 16 4.58 14.61 -15.08
N SER A 17 5.27 14.81 -16.20
CA SER A 17 6.04 16.04 -16.47
C SER A 17 5.35 16.99 -17.46
N GLU A 18 4.32 16.54 -18.17
CA GLU A 18 3.59 17.35 -19.15
C GLU A 18 2.38 18.05 -18.51
N ILE A 19 2.51 19.35 -18.28
CA ILE A 19 1.54 20.16 -17.51
C ILE A 19 0.33 20.62 -18.32
N LYS A 20 0.31 20.50 -19.63
CA LYS A 20 -0.82 20.92 -20.47
C LYS A 20 -1.73 19.79 -20.85
N ARG A 21 -1.18 18.68 -21.34
CA ARG A 21 -1.91 17.55 -21.92
C ARG A 21 -1.91 16.31 -21.01
N GLY A 22 -1.08 16.35 -19.96
CA GLY A 22 -1.04 15.32 -18.95
C GLY A 22 -2.28 15.31 -18.05
N PRO A 23 -2.53 14.22 -17.33
CA PRO A 23 -3.64 14.13 -16.39
C PRO A 23 -3.58 15.23 -15.31
N GLY A 24 -4.67 15.96 -15.10
CA GLY A 24 -4.71 17.10 -14.19
C GLY A 24 -4.03 18.36 -14.75
N GLY A 25 -3.79 18.42 -16.05
CA GLY A 25 -3.15 19.56 -16.71
C GLY A 25 -4.12 20.67 -17.11
N ILE A 26 -3.57 21.70 -17.76
CA ILE A 26 -4.31 22.90 -18.19
C ILE A 26 -5.55 22.53 -19.02
N ARG A 27 -5.40 21.57 -19.94
CA ARG A 27 -6.49 21.11 -20.81
C ARG A 27 -7.66 20.49 -20.08
N ASP A 28 -7.44 19.91 -18.94
CA ASP A 28 -8.53 19.31 -18.16
C ASP A 28 -9.43 20.38 -17.59
N VAL A 29 -8.86 21.51 -17.15
CA VAL A 29 -9.65 22.68 -16.73
C VAL A 29 -10.41 23.28 -17.92
N GLU A 30 -9.70 23.53 -19.03
CA GLU A 30 -10.31 24.12 -20.25
C GLU A 30 -11.46 23.26 -20.78
N PHE A 31 -11.28 21.95 -20.86
CA PHE A 31 -12.31 21.04 -21.36
C PHE A 31 -13.51 20.93 -20.42
N ALA A 32 -13.31 20.97 -19.10
CA ALA A 32 -14.41 20.95 -18.15
C ALA A 32 -15.28 22.21 -18.28
N VAL A 33 -14.65 23.37 -18.36
CA VAL A 33 -15.35 24.65 -18.56
C VAL A 33 -16.12 24.65 -19.91
N GLN A 34 -15.44 24.29 -21.00
CA GLN A 34 -16.04 24.23 -22.33
C GLN A 34 -17.21 23.24 -22.42
N LEU A 35 -17.09 22.08 -21.72
CA LEU A 35 -18.19 21.11 -21.67
C LEU A 35 -19.43 21.72 -21.02
N LEU A 36 -19.27 22.36 -19.85
CA LEU A 36 -20.38 23.00 -19.17
C LEU A 36 -21.00 24.12 -20.01
N GLN A 37 -20.17 24.90 -20.70
CA GLN A 37 -20.66 25.92 -21.65
C GLN A 37 -21.44 25.28 -22.82
N LEU A 38 -20.99 24.14 -23.37
CA LEU A 38 -21.70 23.46 -24.45
C LEU A 38 -23.03 22.86 -23.99
N VAL A 39 -23.09 22.34 -22.77
CA VAL A 39 -24.31 21.73 -22.21
C VAL A 39 -25.34 22.77 -21.84
N HIS A 40 -24.95 23.83 -21.16
CA HIS A 40 -25.87 24.79 -20.55
C HIS A 40 -25.98 26.11 -21.33
N GLY A 41 -24.93 26.48 -22.07
CA GLY A 41 -24.84 27.78 -22.73
C GLY A 41 -25.90 28.02 -23.83
N ARG A 42 -26.63 26.99 -24.32
CA ARG A 42 -27.75 27.19 -25.21
C ARG A 42 -28.88 27.93 -24.49
N ASN A 43 -29.14 27.56 -23.26
CA ASN A 43 -30.25 28.10 -22.47
C ASN A 43 -29.83 29.25 -21.56
N ASP A 44 -28.54 29.40 -21.29
CA ASP A 44 -27.95 30.44 -20.46
C ASP A 44 -26.81 31.16 -21.19
N PRO A 45 -27.09 32.30 -21.86
CA PRO A 45 -26.09 33.06 -22.59
C PRO A 45 -25.01 33.70 -21.72
N GLN A 46 -25.22 33.88 -20.42
CA GLN A 46 -24.26 34.54 -19.52
C GLN A 46 -22.99 33.75 -19.35
N ILE A 47 -23.07 32.41 -19.37
CA ILE A 47 -21.89 31.53 -19.21
C ILE A 47 -21.02 31.42 -20.46
N ARG A 48 -21.27 32.19 -21.52
CA ARG A 48 -20.53 32.11 -22.81
C ARG A 48 -19.26 32.97 -22.85
N ASP A 49 -18.65 33.27 -21.74
CA ASP A 49 -17.39 34.01 -21.71
C ASP A 49 -16.29 33.23 -22.48
N PRO A 50 -15.53 33.88 -23.39
CA PRO A 50 -14.48 33.22 -24.16
C PRO A 50 -13.24 32.90 -23.35
N SER A 51 -13.05 33.52 -22.18
CA SER A 51 -11.92 33.23 -21.30
C SER A 51 -12.25 32.12 -20.29
N THR A 52 -11.31 31.22 -20.05
CA THR A 52 -11.52 30.09 -19.12
C THR A 52 -11.86 30.58 -17.70
N LEU A 53 -11.17 31.61 -17.21
CA LEU A 53 -11.41 32.14 -15.85
C LEU A 53 -12.71 32.91 -15.75
N GLY A 54 -13.08 33.69 -16.77
CA GLY A 54 -14.37 34.39 -16.84
C GLY A 54 -15.54 33.42 -16.90
N ALA A 55 -15.48 32.45 -17.83
CA ALA A 55 -16.48 31.40 -17.93
C ALA A 55 -16.62 30.60 -16.61
N LEU A 56 -15.51 30.33 -15.90
CA LEU A 56 -15.53 29.62 -14.62
C LEU A 56 -16.26 30.44 -13.53
N SER A 57 -16.07 31.77 -13.50
CA SER A 57 -16.79 32.65 -12.59
C SER A 57 -18.31 32.63 -12.88
N GLU A 58 -18.68 32.83 -14.13
CA GLU A 58 -20.08 32.82 -14.56
C GLU A 58 -20.76 31.47 -14.31
N LEU A 59 -20.06 30.35 -14.57
CA LEU A 59 -20.55 29.01 -14.27
C LEU A 59 -20.75 28.77 -12.77
N SER A 60 -19.93 29.39 -11.94
CA SER A 60 -20.07 29.32 -10.48
C SER A 60 -21.22 30.17 -9.98
N GLU A 61 -21.37 31.38 -10.48
CA GLU A 61 -22.47 32.29 -10.15
C GLU A 61 -23.84 31.75 -10.59
N ALA A 62 -23.86 31.08 -11.74
CA ALA A 62 -25.05 30.39 -12.23
C ALA A 62 -25.36 29.06 -11.55
N GLY A 63 -24.49 28.60 -10.63
CA GLY A 63 -24.65 27.34 -9.86
C GLY A 63 -24.37 26.04 -10.62
N TYR A 64 -23.77 26.11 -11.81
CA TYR A 64 -23.38 24.93 -12.60
C TYR A 64 -22.13 24.23 -12.06
N ILE A 65 -21.30 24.95 -11.30
CA ILE A 65 -20.17 24.44 -10.58
C ILE A 65 -20.16 24.94 -9.13
N GLY A 66 -19.84 24.12 -8.16
CA GLY A 66 -19.74 24.55 -6.77
C GLY A 66 -18.62 25.58 -6.56
N GLY A 67 -18.83 26.58 -5.70
CA GLY A 67 -17.86 27.67 -5.46
C GLY A 67 -16.46 27.18 -5.07
N ASP A 68 -16.37 26.14 -4.24
CA ASP A 68 -15.08 25.53 -3.84
C ASP A 68 -14.36 24.88 -5.05
N ASP A 69 -15.10 24.19 -5.92
CA ASP A 69 -14.57 23.55 -7.11
C ASP A 69 -14.13 24.58 -8.14
N ALA A 70 -14.91 25.66 -8.31
CA ALA A 70 -14.54 26.79 -9.18
C ALA A 70 -13.27 27.47 -8.69
N THR A 71 -13.13 27.68 -7.37
CA THR A 71 -11.93 28.26 -6.77
C THR A 71 -10.71 27.37 -7.00
N LYS A 72 -10.82 26.06 -6.72
CA LYS A 72 -9.75 25.10 -6.98
C LYS A 72 -9.31 25.08 -8.45
N PHE A 73 -10.26 25.07 -9.37
CA PHE A 73 -9.97 25.14 -10.81
C PHE A 73 -9.28 26.45 -11.21
N ALA A 74 -9.75 27.60 -10.69
CA ALA A 74 -9.17 28.90 -10.99
C ALA A 74 -7.72 28.99 -10.49
N ASP A 75 -7.47 28.56 -9.27
CA ASP A 75 -6.12 28.60 -8.66
C ASP A 75 -5.17 27.63 -9.37
N ALA A 76 -5.63 26.42 -9.65
CA ALA A 76 -4.87 25.43 -10.39
C ALA A 76 -4.56 25.92 -11.82
N TYR A 77 -5.51 26.50 -12.52
CA TYR A 77 -5.31 27.06 -13.86
C TYR A 77 -4.27 28.19 -13.84
N ARG A 78 -4.37 29.12 -12.89
CA ARG A 78 -3.38 30.21 -12.73
C ARG A 78 -1.98 29.64 -12.44
N PHE A 79 -1.88 28.68 -11.54
CA PHE A 79 -0.61 28.05 -11.20
C PHE A 79 0.00 27.35 -12.40
N LEU A 80 -0.73 26.46 -13.07
CA LEU A 80 -0.23 25.71 -14.23
C LEU A 80 0.15 26.63 -15.41
N ARG A 81 -0.64 27.69 -15.65
CA ARG A 81 -0.30 28.71 -16.68
C ARG A 81 0.94 29.50 -16.31
N THR A 82 1.13 29.81 -15.03
CA THR A 82 2.35 30.46 -14.56
C THR A 82 3.57 29.57 -14.78
N VAL A 83 3.45 28.28 -14.47
CA VAL A 83 4.54 27.30 -14.72
C VAL A 83 4.82 27.20 -16.23
N GLU A 84 3.78 27.09 -17.07
CA GLU A 84 3.92 27.05 -18.53
C GLU A 84 4.65 28.29 -19.06
N HIS A 85 4.25 29.50 -18.64
CA HIS A 85 4.90 30.71 -19.05
C HIS A 85 6.37 30.79 -18.65
N ARG A 86 6.73 30.30 -17.44
CA ARG A 86 8.13 30.28 -16.99
C ARG A 86 8.97 29.28 -17.78
N LEU A 87 8.39 28.14 -18.13
CA LEU A 87 9.07 27.16 -19.00
C LEU A 87 9.36 27.74 -20.39
N GLN A 88 8.36 28.42 -20.98
CA GLN A 88 8.48 29.00 -22.32
C GLN A 88 9.48 30.18 -22.41
N LEU A 89 9.71 30.88 -21.31
CA LEU A 89 10.67 31.99 -21.26
C LEU A 89 12.14 31.54 -21.28
N VAL A 90 12.44 30.28 -21.00
CA VAL A 90 13.83 29.81 -20.91
C VAL A 90 14.52 29.77 -22.29
N GLU A 91 13.81 29.30 -23.32
CA GLU A 91 14.35 29.10 -24.66
C GLU A 91 13.47 29.72 -25.77
N GLU A 92 12.46 30.50 -25.38
CA GLU A 92 11.42 31.06 -26.27
C GLU A 92 10.69 29.97 -27.11
N GLU A 93 10.71 28.71 -26.63
CA GLU A 93 10.06 27.58 -27.28
C GLU A 93 8.70 27.23 -26.65
N GLN A 94 7.80 26.67 -27.50
CA GLN A 94 6.52 26.13 -27.02
C GLN A 94 6.71 24.81 -26.30
N THR A 95 7.25 24.84 -25.08
CA THR A 95 7.38 23.66 -24.22
C THR A 95 6.30 23.64 -23.13
N HIS A 96 5.86 22.45 -22.78
CA HIS A 96 4.89 22.19 -21.69
C HIS A 96 5.42 21.11 -20.73
N GLN A 97 6.69 20.77 -20.86
CA GLN A 97 7.31 19.69 -20.10
C GLN A 97 8.20 20.25 -18.99
N VAL A 98 7.91 19.86 -17.76
CA VAL A 98 8.77 20.16 -16.61
C VAL A 98 10.09 19.42 -16.75
N PRO A 99 11.25 20.09 -16.56
CA PRO A 99 12.55 19.45 -16.66
C PRO A 99 12.69 18.24 -15.75
N THR A 100 13.30 17.17 -16.24
CA THR A 100 13.63 15.98 -15.45
C THR A 100 14.98 16.11 -14.72
N GLU A 101 15.85 16.97 -15.22
CA GLU A 101 17.14 17.27 -14.60
C GLU A 101 16.96 18.10 -13.33
N LEU A 102 17.57 17.65 -12.23
CA LEU A 102 17.40 18.27 -10.92
C LEU A 102 17.83 19.75 -10.90
N ALA A 103 18.93 20.11 -11.52
CA ALA A 103 19.43 21.48 -11.56
C ALA A 103 18.46 22.44 -12.27
N ALA A 104 17.93 22.04 -13.41
CA ALA A 104 16.94 22.80 -14.18
C ALA A 104 15.61 22.92 -13.42
N ARG A 105 15.20 21.83 -12.75
CA ARG A 105 13.99 21.80 -11.90
C ARG A 105 14.12 22.70 -10.67
N GLN A 106 15.28 22.70 -10.02
CA GLN A 106 15.61 23.60 -8.92
C GLN A 106 15.58 25.06 -9.36
N HIS A 107 16.12 25.36 -10.55
CA HIS A 107 16.08 26.69 -11.12
C HIS A 107 14.65 27.15 -11.38
N LEU A 108 13.83 26.32 -12.04
CA LEU A 108 12.41 26.60 -12.29
C LEU A 108 11.65 26.86 -10.97
N ALA A 109 11.85 26.03 -9.97
CA ALA A 109 11.22 26.19 -8.66
C ALA A 109 11.55 27.53 -8.02
N ARG A 110 12.82 27.96 -8.08
CA ARG A 110 13.26 29.27 -7.55
C ARG A 110 12.68 30.44 -8.33
N VAL A 111 12.54 30.32 -9.65
CA VAL A 111 11.89 31.32 -10.52
C VAL A 111 10.40 31.44 -10.17
N LEU A 112 9.75 30.35 -9.79
CA LEU A 112 8.36 30.30 -9.33
C LEU A 112 8.18 30.80 -7.88
N GLY A 113 9.27 31.15 -7.19
CA GLY A 113 9.22 31.71 -5.84
C GLY A 113 9.42 30.69 -4.72
N PHE A 114 9.59 29.41 -5.01
CA PHE A 114 9.92 28.41 -3.98
C PHE A 114 11.34 28.62 -3.45
N ARG A 115 11.56 28.35 -2.17
CA ARG A 115 12.85 28.51 -1.49
C ARG A 115 13.16 27.28 -0.66
N ASP A 116 14.46 26.95 -0.60
CA ASP A 116 14.96 25.88 0.24
C ASP A 116 14.74 26.23 1.72
N ASP A 117 14.45 25.25 2.55
CA ASP A 117 14.47 25.32 4.01
C ASP A 117 15.18 24.07 4.59
N PRO A 118 15.39 23.98 5.92
CA PRO A 118 16.07 22.85 6.53
C PRO A 118 15.40 21.48 6.32
N SER A 119 14.12 21.45 5.93
CA SER A 119 13.34 20.23 5.78
C SER A 119 13.12 19.82 4.33
N SER A 120 13.22 20.75 3.36
CA SER A 120 12.93 20.48 1.93
C SER A 120 13.55 21.51 1.00
N THR A 121 13.92 21.04 -0.19
CA THR A 121 14.44 21.88 -1.28
C THR A 121 13.32 22.61 -2.01
N ALA A 122 13.67 23.67 -2.74
CA ALA A 122 12.73 24.39 -3.59
C ALA A 122 12.10 23.47 -4.66
N ALA A 123 12.88 22.53 -5.21
CA ALA A 123 12.39 21.55 -6.18
C ALA A 123 11.34 20.60 -5.57
N GLU A 124 11.58 20.08 -4.38
CA GLU A 124 10.61 19.22 -3.68
C GLU A 124 9.29 19.93 -3.36
N LYS A 125 9.38 21.19 -2.89
CA LYS A 125 8.19 22.01 -2.64
C LYS A 125 7.40 22.30 -3.91
N PHE A 126 8.09 22.59 -5.00
CA PHE A 126 7.47 22.76 -6.31
C PHE A 126 6.79 21.48 -6.77
N ASP A 127 7.46 20.33 -6.64
CA ASP A 127 6.91 19.03 -7.01
C ASP A 127 5.67 18.68 -6.18
N GLN A 128 5.69 18.94 -4.89
CA GLN A 128 4.53 18.80 -4.02
C GLN A 128 3.35 19.69 -4.45
N ALA A 129 3.62 20.97 -4.74
CA ALA A 129 2.61 21.91 -5.19
C ALA A 129 2.02 21.50 -6.55
N LEU A 130 2.86 21.06 -7.49
CA LEU A 130 2.44 20.58 -8.80
C LEU A 130 1.58 19.32 -8.71
N HIS A 131 2.01 18.33 -7.92
CA HIS A 131 1.24 17.10 -7.72
C HIS A 131 -0.09 17.37 -7.00
N SER A 132 -0.11 18.26 -6.02
CA SER A 132 -1.36 18.66 -5.36
C SER A 132 -2.32 19.33 -6.34
N CYS A 133 -1.82 20.30 -7.10
CA CYS A 133 -2.59 20.99 -8.14
C CYS A 133 -3.18 20.02 -9.18
N GLN A 134 -2.38 19.10 -9.70
CA GLN A 134 -2.82 18.09 -10.68
C GLN A 134 -3.87 17.14 -10.10
N ARG A 135 -3.74 16.74 -8.83
CA ARG A 135 -4.76 15.93 -8.14
C ARG A 135 -6.07 16.69 -7.98
N ASP A 136 -6.01 17.95 -7.58
CA ASP A 136 -7.19 18.79 -7.38
C ASP A 136 -7.94 19.01 -8.68
N VAL A 137 -7.22 19.34 -9.78
CA VAL A 137 -7.82 19.47 -11.12
C VAL A 137 -8.49 18.17 -11.53
N ARG A 138 -7.83 17.04 -11.33
CA ARG A 138 -8.38 15.74 -11.70
C ARG A 138 -9.64 15.41 -10.92
N ALA A 139 -9.61 15.62 -9.60
CA ALA A 139 -10.75 15.35 -8.73
C ALA A 139 -11.99 16.23 -9.09
N VAL A 140 -11.78 17.52 -9.37
CA VAL A 140 -12.86 18.41 -9.79
C VAL A 140 -13.37 18.04 -11.19
N HIS A 141 -12.46 17.78 -12.14
CA HIS A 141 -12.83 17.35 -13.48
C HIS A 141 -13.68 16.06 -13.45
N GLU A 142 -13.27 15.05 -12.69
CA GLU A 142 -14.02 13.80 -12.55
C GLU A 142 -15.41 14.05 -11.94
N ARG A 143 -15.52 14.89 -10.91
CA ARG A 143 -16.82 15.27 -10.32
C ARG A 143 -17.75 15.96 -11.32
N LEU A 144 -17.24 16.89 -12.09
CA LEU A 144 -18.05 17.64 -13.07
C LEU A 144 -18.57 16.74 -14.21
N PHE A 145 -17.79 15.76 -14.63
CA PHE A 145 -18.25 14.78 -15.62
C PHE A 145 -19.23 13.75 -15.04
N PHE A 146 -19.10 13.44 -13.76
CA PHE A 146 -19.91 12.44 -13.08
C PHE A 146 -21.27 12.99 -12.62
N ARG A 147 -21.31 14.25 -12.19
CA ARG A 147 -22.51 14.92 -11.66
C ARG A 147 -23.68 14.96 -12.64
N PRO A 148 -23.54 15.34 -13.92
CA PRO A 148 -24.64 15.32 -14.88
C PRO A 148 -25.20 13.91 -15.11
N LEU A 149 -24.38 12.89 -15.08
CA LEU A 149 -24.81 11.49 -15.14
C LEU A 149 -25.68 11.12 -13.93
N LEU A 150 -25.29 11.55 -12.73
CA LEU A 150 -26.02 11.28 -11.50
C LEU A 150 -27.33 12.08 -11.39
N GLU A 151 -27.36 13.33 -11.86
CA GLU A 151 -28.55 14.17 -11.88
C GLU A 151 -29.61 13.64 -12.85
N THR A 152 -29.19 13.10 -14.01
CA THR A 152 -30.08 12.39 -14.94
C THR A 152 -30.77 11.20 -14.28
N PHE A 153 -30.07 10.55 -13.32
CA PHE A 153 -30.63 9.44 -12.55
C PHE A 153 -31.55 9.86 -11.42
N ALA A 154 -31.21 10.93 -10.71
CA ALA A 154 -32.09 11.51 -9.69
C ALA A 154 -33.42 11.96 -10.30
N ALA A 155 -33.40 12.55 -11.51
CA ALA A 155 -34.59 12.94 -12.22
C ALA A 155 -35.45 11.75 -12.70
N LEU A 156 -34.83 10.63 -13.04
CA LEU A 156 -35.54 9.37 -13.34
C LEU A 156 -36.16 8.74 -12.08
N ASP A 157 -35.63 9.06 -10.89
CA ASP A 157 -36.12 8.58 -9.59
C ASP A 157 -37.43 9.21 -9.19
N VAL A 158 -37.61 10.47 -9.45
CA VAL A 158 -38.85 11.19 -9.14
C VAL A 158 -40.00 10.76 -10.07
N ARG A 159 -39.70 10.44 -11.33
CA ARG A 159 -40.71 9.99 -12.30
C ARG A 159 -41.18 8.54 -12.13
N GLY A 160 -40.45 7.71 -11.38
CA GLY A 160 -40.80 6.31 -11.17
C GLY A 160 -41.76 6.04 -10.01
N GLN A 161 -42.10 7.06 -9.20
CA GLN A 161 -43.10 6.94 -8.12
C GLN A 161 -44.53 7.25 -8.57
N ASP A 162 -44.73 7.84 -9.77
CA ASP A 162 -46.03 8.06 -10.36
C ASP A 162 -46.35 7.01 -11.42
N GLU A 163 -46.85 5.85 -11.01
CA GLU A 163 -47.34 4.78 -11.90
C GLU A 163 -48.63 5.16 -12.69
N ARG A 164 -49.05 6.43 -12.74
CA ARG A 164 -50.30 6.87 -13.37
C ARG A 164 -50.15 7.69 -14.65
N VAL A 165 -48.96 7.86 -15.20
CA VAL A 165 -48.79 8.53 -16.51
C VAL A 165 -48.03 7.62 -17.46
N ARG A 166 -48.69 6.57 -17.88
CA ARG A 166 -48.37 5.84 -19.11
C ARG A 166 -49.25 6.39 -20.18
N GLU A 167 -48.80 7.40 -20.88
CA GLU A 167 -49.19 7.72 -22.26
C GLU A 167 -48.27 8.84 -22.74
N GLU A 168 -47.65 8.59 -23.92
CA GLU A 168 -46.81 9.52 -24.68
C GLU A 168 -45.34 9.72 -24.18
N ALA A 169 -44.54 8.67 -24.32
CA ALA A 169 -43.10 8.86 -24.52
C ALA A 169 -42.80 8.77 -26.03
N PRO A 170 -42.05 9.74 -26.63
CA PRO A 170 -41.55 9.57 -27.97
C PRO A 170 -40.65 8.34 -28.04
N GLU A 171 -40.78 7.57 -29.13
CA GLU A 171 -39.96 6.41 -29.44
C GLU A 171 -38.49 6.77 -29.22
N ALA A 172 -37.89 6.14 -28.21
CA ALA A 172 -36.45 6.19 -28.02
C ALA A 172 -35.83 5.57 -29.27
N GLU A 173 -35.04 6.34 -30.01
CA GLU A 173 -34.20 5.85 -31.08
C GLU A 173 -33.52 4.55 -30.60
N GLU A 174 -33.70 3.49 -31.38
CA GLU A 174 -33.03 2.19 -31.18
C GLU A 174 -31.53 2.47 -30.97
N GLY A 175 -31.08 2.37 -29.73
CA GLY A 175 -29.66 2.51 -29.39
C GLY A 175 -28.88 1.57 -30.29
N THR A 176 -28.00 2.11 -31.08
CA THR A 176 -27.13 1.42 -32.03
C THR A 176 -26.52 0.20 -31.31
N VAL A 177 -27.03 -0.98 -31.62
CA VAL A 177 -26.48 -2.24 -31.13
C VAL A 177 -25.07 -2.32 -31.69
N MET A 178 -24.06 -2.06 -30.87
CA MET A 178 -22.67 -2.14 -31.28
C MET A 178 -22.36 -3.56 -31.75
N ASP A 179 -21.73 -3.68 -32.91
CA ASP A 179 -21.27 -4.95 -33.47
C ASP A 179 -20.46 -5.72 -32.39
N PRO A 180 -20.81 -6.95 -32.09
CA PRO A 180 -20.09 -7.80 -31.14
C PRO A 180 -18.57 -7.88 -31.37
N ALA A 181 -18.12 -7.79 -32.62
CA ALA A 181 -16.70 -7.78 -32.97
C ALA A 181 -16.04 -6.45 -32.57
N ALA A 182 -16.70 -5.32 -32.81
CA ALA A 182 -16.19 -4.01 -32.41
C ALA A 182 -16.13 -3.84 -30.89
N VAL A 183 -17.06 -4.44 -30.15
CA VAL A 183 -17.03 -4.49 -28.68
C VAL A 183 -15.83 -5.32 -28.19
N ALA A 184 -15.59 -6.48 -28.81
CA ALA A 184 -14.45 -7.33 -28.44
C ALA A 184 -13.10 -6.66 -28.70
N GLU A 185 -12.94 -6.02 -29.86
CA GLU A 185 -11.74 -5.28 -30.23
C GLU A 185 -11.49 -4.11 -29.24
N ARG A 186 -12.54 -3.41 -28.85
CA ARG A 186 -12.47 -2.30 -27.90
C ARG A 186 -12.08 -2.78 -26.49
N LEU A 187 -12.68 -3.88 -26.02
CA LEU A 187 -12.31 -4.49 -24.74
C LEU A 187 -10.85 -5.01 -24.73
N ALA A 188 -10.40 -5.62 -25.82
CA ALA A 188 -9.00 -6.01 -25.98
C ALA A 188 -8.05 -4.81 -25.93
N ALA A 189 -8.43 -3.68 -26.55
CA ALA A 189 -7.68 -2.42 -26.49
C ALA A 189 -7.61 -1.84 -25.08
N PHE A 190 -8.62 -2.08 -24.23
CA PHE A 190 -8.62 -1.74 -22.81
C PHE A 190 -7.80 -2.72 -21.94
N GLY A 191 -7.21 -3.75 -22.52
CA GLY A 191 -6.34 -4.70 -21.82
C GLY A 191 -7.07 -5.87 -21.15
N PHE A 192 -8.36 -6.10 -21.47
CA PHE A 192 -9.08 -7.28 -21.04
C PHE A 192 -8.59 -8.50 -21.85
N ALA A 193 -8.24 -9.57 -21.14
CA ALA A 193 -7.67 -10.77 -21.74
C ALA A 193 -8.74 -11.85 -22.03
N ASP A 194 -9.76 -11.99 -21.17
CA ASP A 194 -10.86 -12.94 -21.34
C ASP A 194 -12.11 -12.25 -21.88
N LEU A 195 -12.12 -12.03 -23.18
CA LEU A 195 -13.20 -11.30 -23.84
C LEU A 195 -14.58 -11.94 -23.69
N SER A 196 -14.64 -13.27 -23.54
CA SER A 196 -15.90 -13.99 -23.37
C SER A 196 -16.53 -13.74 -22.01
N ARG A 197 -15.74 -13.82 -20.95
CA ARG A 197 -16.16 -13.52 -19.58
C ARG A 197 -16.43 -12.03 -19.39
N THR A 198 -15.60 -11.18 -19.99
CA THR A 198 -15.79 -9.73 -19.95
C THR A 198 -17.12 -9.32 -20.58
N ARG A 199 -17.46 -9.87 -21.73
CA ARG A 199 -18.77 -9.65 -22.37
C ARG A 199 -19.94 -10.10 -21.49
N ALA A 200 -19.85 -11.30 -20.91
CA ALA A 200 -20.88 -11.80 -20.01
C ALA A 200 -21.05 -10.90 -18.79
N ALA A 201 -19.95 -10.47 -18.17
CA ALA A 201 -19.97 -9.56 -17.02
C ALA A 201 -20.55 -8.19 -17.38
N VAL A 202 -20.15 -7.60 -18.50
CA VAL A 202 -20.69 -6.33 -19.02
C VAL A 202 -22.20 -6.47 -19.29
N SER A 203 -22.64 -7.55 -19.94
CA SER A 203 -24.05 -7.80 -20.20
C SER A 203 -24.87 -7.95 -18.91
N GLU A 204 -24.33 -8.63 -17.89
CA GLU A 204 -24.99 -8.77 -16.60
C GLU A 204 -25.04 -7.45 -15.83
N LEU A 205 -23.98 -6.63 -15.88
CA LEU A 205 -23.92 -5.33 -15.22
C LEU A 205 -24.84 -4.29 -15.86
N ALA A 206 -24.93 -4.29 -17.18
CA ALA A 206 -25.77 -3.39 -17.96
C ALA A 206 -27.19 -3.94 -18.19
N GLY A 207 -27.36 -5.26 -18.08
CA GLY A 207 -28.63 -5.95 -18.32
C GLY A 207 -29.61 -5.78 -17.17
N GLY A 208 -30.88 -5.67 -17.51
CA GLY A 208 -32.00 -5.63 -16.55
C GLY A 208 -32.80 -4.33 -16.61
N LEU A 209 -34.05 -4.45 -16.13
CA LEU A 209 -35.03 -3.35 -16.15
C LEU A 209 -34.97 -2.51 -14.86
N THR A 210 -34.11 -2.87 -13.92
CA THR A 210 -34.01 -2.16 -12.64
C THR A 210 -33.27 -0.84 -12.81
N ARG A 211 -33.58 0.10 -11.95
CA ARG A 211 -32.94 1.40 -11.86
C ARG A 211 -31.42 1.32 -11.67
N SER A 212 -30.98 0.40 -10.81
CA SER A 212 -29.56 0.13 -10.57
C SER A 212 -28.86 -0.40 -11.82
N SER A 213 -29.53 -1.19 -12.65
CA SER A 213 -28.97 -1.71 -13.91
C SER A 213 -28.79 -0.60 -14.93
N ARG A 214 -29.74 0.33 -15.03
CA ARG A 214 -29.61 1.51 -15.93
C ARG A 214 -28.48 2.44 -15.48
N LEU A 215 -28.35 2.69 -14.17
CA LEU A 215 -27.23 3.45 -13.63
C LEU A 215 -25.91 2.77 -13.97
N MET A 216 -25.81 1.47 -13.72
CA MET A 216 -24.60 0.73 -14.03
C MET A 216 -24.26 0.75 -15.52
N ALA A 217 -25.25 0.62 -16.40
CA ALA A 217 -25.04 0.69 -17.84
C ALA A 217 -24.42 2.02 -18.29
N GLN A 218 -24.78 3.11 -17.66
CA GLN A 218 -24.27 4.44 -18.00
C GLN A 218 -22.90 4.72 -17.35
N LEU A 219 -22.64 4.20 -16.16
CA LEU A 219 -21.33 4.31 -15.51
C LEU A 219 -20.29 3.35 -16.11
N LEU A 220 -20.76 2.28 -16.74
CA LEU A 220 -19.90 1.19 -17.21
C LEU A 220 -18.75 1.65 -18.13
N PRO A 221 -18.93 2.57 -19.10
CA PRO A 221 -17.80 3.04 -19.90
C PRO A 221 -16.68 3.68 -19.08
N LEU A 222 -17.03 4.46 -18.05
CA LEU A 222 -16.08 5.10 -17.16
C LEU A 222 -15.42 4.08 -16.22
N LEU A 223 -16.19 3.14 -15.69
CA LEU A 223 -15.66 2.06 -14.85
C LEU A 223 -14.69 1.16 -15.63
N LEU A 224 -15.02 0.85 -16.91
CA LEU A 224 -14.13 0.08 -17.79
C LEU A 224 -12.84 0.86 -18.10
N ASP A 225 -12.90 2.16 -18.28
CA ASP A 225 -11.72 3.01 -18.45
C ASP A 225 -10.82 2.95 -17.19
N TRP A 226 -11.37 3.14 -16.01
CA TRP A 226 -10.60 3.02 -14.76
C TRP A 226 -10.06 1.62 -14.52
N LEU A 227 -10.85 0.58 -14.80
CA LEU A 227 -10.40 -0.80 -14.72
C LEU A 227 -9.26 -1.10 -15.70
N SER A 228 -9.28 -0.51 -16.90
CA SER A 228 -8.22 -0.67 -17.90
C SER A 228 -6.85 -0.22 -17.41
N LEU A 229 -6.81 0.73 -16.47
CA LEU A 229 -5.60 1.26 -15.85
C LEU A 229 -5.06 0.38 -14.71
N THR A 230 -5.85 -0.60 -14.25
CA THR A 230 -5.47 -1.48 -13.13
C THR A 230 -4.50 -2.58 -13.56
N PRO A 231 -3.82 -3.24 -12.63
CA PRO A 231 -2.95 -4.38 -12.93
C PRO A 231 -3.66 -5.53 -13.65
N ASP A 232 -4.92 -5.79 -13.31
CA ASP A 232 -5.76 -6.85 -13.88
C ASP A 232 -7.20 -6.37 -14.09
N PRO A 233 -7.53 -5.86 -15.30
CA PRO A 233 -8.87 -5.39 -15.62
C PRO A 233 -9.96 -6.46 -15.49
N ASP A 234 -9.68 -7.71 -15.87
CA ASP A 234 -10.63 -8.81 -15.79
C ASP A 234 -10.99 -9.14 -14.34
N LEU A 235 -9.98 -9.14 -13.44
CA LEU A 235 -10.18 -9.31 -12.01
C LEU A 235 -11.05 -8.19 -11.43
N GLY A 236 -10.77 -6.95 -11.81
CA GLY A 236 -11.49 -5.77 -11.35
C GLY A 236 -12.97 -5.79 -11.77
N LEU A 237 -13.23 -6.16 -13.03
CA LEU A 237 -14.60 -6.30 -13.54
C LEU A 237 -15.36 -7.44 -12.85
N LEU A 238 -14.70 -8.58 -12.60
CA LEU A 238 -15.29 -9.68 -11.83
C LEU A 238 -15.63 -9.24 -10.40
N GLY A 239 -14.74 -8.50 -9.74
CA GLY A 239 -14.97 -7.93 -8.40
C GLY A 239 -16.17 -7.00 -8.39
N LEU A 240 -16.27 -6.10 -9.36
CA LEU A 240 -17.39 -5.18 -9.52
C LEU A 240 -18.72 -5.93 -9.72
N ARG A 241 -18.73 -6.95 -10.59
CA ARG A 241 -19.89 -7.83 -10.80
C ARG A 241 -20.34 -8.49 -9.50
N ASN A 242 -19.41 -9.05 -8.73
CA ASN A 242 -19.72 -9.72 -7.46
C ASN A 242 -20.35 -8.76 -6.43
N LEU A 243 -19.91 -7.50 -6.38
CA LEU A 243 -20.50 -6.46 -5.54
C LEU A 243 -21.93 -6.10 -5.99
N VAL A 244 -22.16 -5.97 -7.29
CA VAL A 244 -23.48 -5.59 -7.83
C VAL A 244 -24.53 -6.67 -7.63
N VAL A 245 -24.15 -7.96 -7.64
CA VAL A 245 -25.05 -9.08 -7.36
C VAL A 245 -25.59 -9.04 -5.94
N GLN A 246 -24.81 -8.55 -4.97
CA GLN A 246 -25.23 -8.43 -3.58
C GLN A 246 -26.02 -7.14 -3.35
N ALA A 247 -27.30 -7.24 -2.96
CA ALA A 247 -28.18 -6.08 -2.83
C ALA A 247 -27.65 -4.99 -1.87
N HIS A 248 -27.09 -5.39 -0.71
CA HIS A 248 -26.50 -4.46 0.26
C HIS A 248 -25.23 -3.76 -0.29
N ALA A 249 -24.30 -4.50 -0.86
CA ALA A 249 -23.09 -3.96 -1.47
C ALA A 249 -23.43 -3.01 -2.62
N ARG A 250 -24.41 -3.37 -3.46
CA ARG A 250 -24.89 -2.53 -4.54
C ARG A 250 -25.48 -1.21 -4.04
N ALA A 251 -26.31 -1.24 -2.99
CA ALA A 251 -26.89 -0.03 -2.41
C ALA A 251 -25.80 0.90 -1.87
N ARG A 252 -24.86 0.37 -1.11
CA ARG A 252 -23.72 1.14 -0.55
C ARG A 252 -22.84 1.73 -1.66
N MET A 253 -22.53 0.94 -2.69
CA MET A 253 -21.75 1.39 -3.83
C MET A 253 -22.44 2.56 -4.57
N VAL A 254 -23.75 2.46 -4.85
CA VAL A 254 -24.53 3.52 -5.51
C VAL A 254 -24.56 4.79 -4.67
N GLU A 255 -24.76 4.68 -3.35
CA GLU A 255 -24.74 5.81 -2.43
C GLU A 255 -23.38 6.50 -2.47
N THR A 256 -22.29 5.74 -2.25
CA THR A 256 -20.92 6.27 -2.22
C THR A 256 -20.52 6.90 -3.56
N PHE A 257 -20.90 6.29 -4.68
CA PHE A 257 -20.56 6.85 -6.01
C PHE A 257 -21.31 8.15 -6.31
N ARG A 258 -22.49 8.35 -5.72
CA ARG A 258 -23.19 9.64 -5.81
C ARG A 258 -22.47 10.76 -5.06
N GLU A 259 -21.85 10.41 -3.94
CA GLU A 259 -21.16 11.36 -3.07
C GLU A 259 -19.72 11.61 -3.52
N SER A 260 -19.03 10.58 -4.01
CA SER A 260 -17.61 10.65 -4.37
C SER A 260 -17.28 9.80 -5.61
N PRO A 261 -17.06 10.40 -6.78
CA PRO A 261 -16.52 9.70 -7.94
C PRO A 261 -15.12 9.11 -7.69
N GLU A 262 -14.34 9.77 -6.84
CA GLU A 262 -13.02 9.29 -6.46
C GLU A 262 -13.10 7.93 -5.74
N ALA A 263 -14.15 7.71 -4.92
CA ALA A 263 -14.40 6.40 -4.32
C ALA A 263 -14.58 5.30 -5.39
N ALA A 264 -15.28 5.60 -6.48
CA ALA A 264 -15.47 4.64 -7.57
C ALA A 264 -14.15 4.30 -8.27
N ARG A 265 -13.32 5.31 -8.55
CA ARG A 265 -11.99 5.13 -9.14
C ARG A 265 -11.08 4.29 -8.22
N ARG A 266 -11.04 4.62 -6.93
CA ARG A 266 -10.26 3.89 -5.93
C ARG A 266 -10.76 2.45 -5.76
N LEU A 267 -12.07 2.25 -5.78
CA LEU A 267 -12.65 0.91 -5.75
C LEU A 267 -12.20 0.09 -6.96
N CYS A 268 -12.27 0.63 -8.18
CA CYS A 268 -11.77 -0.04 -9.38
C CYS A 268 -10.30 -0.42 -9.24
N LEU A 269 -9.46 0.48 -8.71
CA LEU A 269 -8.04 0.20 -8.46
C LEU A 269 -7.86 -0.99 -7.51
N LEU A 270 -8.56 -1.02 -6.38
CA LEU A 270 -8.46 -2.10 -5.39
C LEU A 270 -8.94 -3.44 -5.97
N LEU A 271 -10.10 -3.43 -6.64
CA LEU A 271 -10.68 -4.63 -7.26
C LEU A 271 -9.77 -5.20 -8.35
N GLY A 272 -9.16 -4.34 -9.18
CA GLY A 272 -8.26 -4.77 -10.25
C GLY A 272 -6.81 -4.99 -9.82
N SER A 273 -6.47 -4.73 -8.54
CA SER A 273 -5.14 -4.98 -8.01
C SER A 273 -5.05 -6.27 -7.22
N SER A 274 -6.07 -6.63 -6.45
CA SER A 274 -5.97 -7.78 -5.55
C SER A 274 -7.30 -8.52 -5.38
N ARG A 275 -7.25 -9.82 -5.61
CA ARG A 275 -8.39 -10.71 -5.37
C ARG A 275 -8.81 -10.72 -3.89
N ALA A 276 -7.83 -10.74 -2.98
CA ALA A 276 -8.11 -10.74 -1.55
C ALA A 276 -8.82 -9.45 -1.12
N LEU A 277 -8.38 -8.29 -1.61
CA LEU A 277 -9.05 -7.02 -1.32
C LEU A 277 -10.47 -6.99 -1.88
N ALA A 278 -10.69 -7.50 -3.09
CA ALA A 278 -12.01 -7.64 -3.68
C ALA A 278 -12.94 -8.52 -2.82
N GLU A 279 -12.42 -9.65 -2.32
CA GLU A 279 -13.15 -10.54 -1.42
C GLU A 279 -13.47 -9.84 -0.07
N TYR A 280 -12.52 -9.11 0.54
CA TYR A 280 -12.73 -8.41 1.79
C TYR A 280 -13.79 -7.30 1.66
N ILE A 281 -13.74 -6.50 0.61
CA ILE A 281 -14.74 -5.46 0.33
C ILE A 281 -16.11 -6.11 0.07
N THR A 282 -16.16 -7.25 -0.62
CA THR A 282 -17.41 -7.99 -0.86
C THR A 282 -18.03 -8.51 0.44
N HIS A 283 -17.21 -8.91 1.43
CA HIS A 283 -17.69 -9.34 2.74
C HIS A 283 -18.09 -8.17 3.65
N ASN A 284 -17.45 -7.01 3.50
CA ASN A 284 -17.77 -5.79 4.23
C ASN A 284 -17.91 -4.58 3.29
N PRO A 285 -19.08 -4.39 2.66
CA PRO A 285 -19.31 -3.31 1.71
C PRO A 285 -19.22 -1.89 2.30
N GLU A 286 -19.29 -1.74 3.63
CA GLU A 286 -19.11 -0.44 4.29
C GLU A 286 -17.73 0.17 4.01
N LEU A 287 -16.73 -0.68 3.70
CA LEU A 287 -15.41 -0.23 3.29
C LEU A 287 -15.40 0.59 1.98
N ILE A 288 -16.46 0.51 1.17
CA ILE A 288 -16.59 1.33 -0.03
C ILE A 288 -16.70 2.81 0.36
N GLY A 289 -17.43 3.12 1.44
CA GLY A 289 -17.64 4.49 1.91
C GLY A 289 -16.33 5.21 2.27
N ILE A 290 -15.42 4.51 2.94
CA ILE A 290 -14.14 5.11 3.37
C ILE A 290 -13.21 5.49 2.20
N LEU A 291 -13.44 4.94 1.00
CA LEU A 291 -12.63 5.27 -0.18
C LEU A 291 -12.87 6.68 -0.71
N GLY A 292 -13.93 7.34 -0.27
CA GLY A 292 -14.30 8.68 -0.72
C GLY A 292 -13.53 9.81 -0.05
N ASP A 293 -12.94 9.57 1.12
CA ASP A 293 -12.27 10.58 1.93
C ASP A 293 -10.88 10.11 2.38
N ASP A 294 -9.87 10.94 2.10
CA ASP A 294 -8.49 10.67 2.55
C ASP A 294 -8.37 10.65 4.09
N GLY A 295 -9.21 11.41 4.79
CA GLY A 295 -9.27 11.44 6.25
C GLY A 295 -9.71 10.10 6.86
N GLU A 296 -10.62 9.39 6.20
CA GLU A 296 -11.07 8.06 6.64
C GLU A 296 -10.06 6.94 6.31
N LEU A 297 -9.16 7.19 5.36
CA LEU A 297 -8.07 6.28 5.03
C LEU A 297 -6.86 6.42 5.97
N VAL A 298 -6.82 7.40 6.87
CA VAL A 298 -5.69 7.56 7.82
C VAL A 298 -5.49 6.27 8.61
N PRO A 299 -4.23 5.79 8.78
CA PRO A 299 -3.95 4.60 9.55
C PRO A 299 -4.50 4.72 10.97
N THR A 300 -5.19 3.69 11.40
CA THR A 300 -5.73 3.65 12.77
C THR A 300 -4.57 3.44 13.76
N PRO A 301 -4.37 4.31 14.76
CA PRO A 301 -3.32 4.13 15.76
C PRO A 301 -3.45 2.79 16.50
N ARG A 302 -2.30 2.24 16.94
CA ARG A 302 -2.24 0.94 17.62
C ARG A 302 -3.22 0.83 18.80
N GLU A 303 -3.29 1.85 19.63
CA GLU A 303 -4.14 1.87 20.81
C GLU A 303 -5.65 1.80 20.45
N ALA A 304 -6.02 2.51 19.40
CA ALA A 304 -7.39 2.47 18.87
C ALA A 304 -7.72 1.10 18.25
N LEU A 305 -6.75 0.49 17.52
CA LEU A 305 -6.90 -0.87 17.01
C LEU A 305 -7.09 -1.91 18.12
N VAL A 306 -6.32 -1.81 19.21
CA VAL A 306 -6.46 -2.69 20.38
C VAL A 306 -7.84 -2.52 21.00
N ALA A 307 -8.28 -1.28 21.22
CA ALA A 307 -9.60 -1.00 21.80
C ALA A 307 -10.73 -1.53 20.91
N GLU A 308 -10.62 -1.36 19.60
CA GLU A 308 -11.58 -1.89 18.63
C GLU A 308 -11.61 -3.42 18.64
N ALA A 309 -10.45 -4.07 18.58
CA ALA A 309 -10.30 -5.52 18.61
C ALA A 309 -10.96 -6.13 19.86
N GLN A 310 -10.65 -5.57 21.04
CA GLN A 310 -11.24 -5.99 22.30
C GLN A 310 -12.76 -5.76 22.33
N THR A 311 -13.23 -4.64 21.80
CA THR A 311 -14.68 -4.32 21.74
C THR A 311 -15.42 -5.31 20.84
N ARG A 312 -14.88 -5.62 19.67
CA ARG A 312 -15.44 -6.62 18.75
C ARG A 312 -15.50 -8.01 19.39
N MET A 313 -14.45 -8.40 20.13
CA MET A 313 -14.39 -9.70 20.81
C MET A 313 -15.38 -9.81 21.98
N ARG A 314 -15.52 -8.76 22.83
CA ARG A 314 -16.44 -8.75 23.99
C ARG A 314 -17.90 -8.97 23.59
N ARG A 315 -18.29 -8.52 22.40
CA ARG A 315 -19.65 -8.70 21.87
C ARG A 315 -19.98 -10.15 21.49
N ARG A 316 -19.01 -11.04 21.55
CA ARG A 316 -19.14 -12.44 21.09
C ARG A 316 -18.66 -13.41 22.17
N SER A 317 -19.44 -14.45 22.42
CA SER A 317 -19.07 -15.55 23.32
C SER A 317 -18.46 -16.71 22.52
N GLY A 318 -17.38 -17.30 23.04
CA GLY A 318 -16.71 -18.48 22.49
C GLY A 318 -15.54 -18.13 21.54
N LYS A 319 -14.42 -18.86 21.75
CA LYS A 319 -13.12 -18.63 21.09
C LYS A 319 -13.21 -18.56 19.55
N ALA A 320 -14.03 -19.41 18.92
CA ALA A 320 -14.18 -19.42 17.46
C ALA A 320 -14.80 -18.11 16.91
N ARG A 321 -15.83 -17.59 17.60
CA ARG A 321 -16.49 -16.33 17.21
C ARG A 321 -15.59 -15.13 17.49
N GLN A 322 -14.87 -15.11 18.60
CA GLN A 322 -13.88 -14.07 18.91
C GLN A 322 -12.79 -14.01 17.87
N ARG A 323 -12.25 -15.17 17.48
CA ARG A 323 -11.25 -15.29 16.41
C ARG A 323 -11.76 -14.76 15.07
N ALA A 324 -13.00 -15.08 14.71
CA ALA A 324 -13.62 -14.55 13.49
C ALA A 324 -13.72 -13.01 13.49
N GLN A 325 -13.95 -12.39 14.65
CA GLN A 325 -13.94 -10.92 14.77
C GLN A 325 -12.56 -10.32 14.55
N LEU A 326 -11.50 -10.96 15.05
CA LEU A 326 -10.13 -10.51 14.80
C LEU A 326 -9.75 -10.65 13.32
N ILE A 327 -10.17 -11.73 12.66
CA ILE A 327 -9.97 -11.93 11.23
C ILE A 327 -10.68 -10.85 10.42
N SER A 328 -11.94 -10.55 10.75
CA SER A 328 -12.71 -9.48 10.11
C SER A 328 -12.02 -8.12 10.31
N LEU A 329 -11.58 -7.78 11.52
CA LEU A 329 -10.83 -6.55 11.76
C LEU A 329 -9.56 -6.47 10.93
N ARG A 330 -8.80 -7.57 10.87
CA ARG A 330 -7.60 -7.65 10.03
C ARG A 330 -7.92 -7.36 8.57
N GLN A 331 -8.98 -7.95 8.03
CA GLN A 331 -9.40 -7.76 6.64
C GLN A 331 -9.79 -6.30 6.36
N ASP A 332 -10.58 -5.70 7.26
CA ASP A 332 -10.99 -4.29 7.16
C ASP A 332 -9.77 -3.35 7.15
N GLN A 333 -8.82 -3.55 8.05
CA GLN A 333 -7.62 -2.72 8.14
C GLN A 333 -6.65 -2.96 6.97
N LEU A 334 -6.53 -4.20 6.47
CA LEU A 334 -5.72 -4.49 5.28
C LEU A 334 -6.24 -3.76 4.04
N VAL A 335 -7.56 -3.59 3.88
CA VAL A 335 -8.12 -2.78 2.79
C VAL A 335 -7.68 -1.32 2.91
N LYS A 336 -7.71 -0.74 4.10
CA LYS A 336 -7.25 0.65 4.35
C LYS A 336 -5.76 0.80 4.04
N ILE A 337 -4.92 -0.07 4.61
CA ILE A 337 -3.47 -0.02 4.41
C ILE A 337 -3.11 -0.19 2.93
N ALA A 338 -3.72 -1.19 2.27
CA ALA A 338 -3.47 -1.44 0.85
C ALA A 338 -3.98 -0.31 -0.06
N ALA A 339 -5.10 0.33 0.29
CA ALA A 339 -5.58 1.51 -0.45
C ALA A 339 -4.55 2.64 -0.41
N ARG A 340 -4.01 2.97 0.76
CA ARG A 340 -2.98 4.01 0.93
C ARG A 340 -1.70 3.70 0.17
N ASP A 341 -1.22 2.43 0.28
CA ASP A 341 -0.05 1.97 -0.45
C ASP A 341 -0.27 2.02 -1.98
N LEU A 342 -1.39 1.49 -2.49
CA LEU A 342 -1.71 1.48 -3.93
C LEU A 342 -1.90 2.89 -4.51
N LEU A 343 -2.44 3.80 -3.71
CA LEU A 343 -2.60 5.21 -4.07
C LEU A 343 -1.30 6.01 -3.97
N GLY A 344 -0.23 5.43 -3.41
CA GLY A 344 1.05 6.11 -3.18
C GLY A 344 0.99 7.19 -2.10
N ILE A 345 0.01 7.10 -1.19
CA ILE A 345 -0.12 7.99 -0.03
C ILE A 345 0.93 7.62 1.02
N ASP A 346 1.10 6.33 1.28
CA ASP A 346 2.12 5.80 2.17
C ASP A 346 3.35 5.34 1.40
N ASP A 347 4.51 5.60 1.98
CA ASP A 347 5.77 5.01 1.54
C ASP A 347 5.98 3.62 2.16
N VAL A 348 7.10 2.97 1.81
CA VAL A 348 7.44 1.63 2.29
C VAL A 348 7.54 1.56 3.82
N PRO A 349 8.25 2.46 4.53
CA PRO A 349 8.28 2.47 5.98
C PRO A 349 6.91 2.65 6.63
N ALA A 350 6.09 3.59 6.16
CA ALA A 350 4.76 3.85 6.70
C ALA A 350 3.84 2.63 6.56
N THR A 351 3.87 1.95 5.41
CA THR A 351 3.14 0.69 5.18
C THR A 351 3.58 -0.39 6.17
N GLY A 352 4.89 -0.55 6.39
CA GLY A 352 5.45 -1.54 7.33
C GLY A 352 5.03 -1.27 8.78
N VAL A 353 5.05 0.00 9.20
CA VAL A 353 4.59 0.43 10.53
C VAL A 353 3.09 0.14 10.71
N ALA A 354 2.24 0.46 9.72
CA ALA A 354 0.81 0.23 9.79
C ALA A 354 0.46 -1.27 9.88
N LEU A 355 1.13 -2.12 9.08
CA LEU A 355 0.98 -3.58 9.15
C LEU A 355 1.43 -4.14 10.51
N SER A 356 2.52 -3.61 11.07
CA SER A 356 3.04 -4.02 12.37
C SER A 356 2.11 -3.61 13.51
N ALA A 357 1.58 -2.39 13.49
CA ALA A 357 0.61 -1.91 14.47
C ALA A 357 -0.67 -2.75 14.46
N LEU A 358 -1.14 -3.15 13.27
CA LEU A 358 -2.27 -4.08 13.13
C LEU A 358 -1.95 -5.44 13.76
N ALA A 359 -0.79 -6.02 13.45
CA ALA A 359 -0.37 -7.31 14.00
C ALA A 359 -0.28 -7.25 15.54
N GLU A 360 0.32 -6.20 16.11
CA GLU A 360 0.41 -5.98 17.55
C GLU A 360 -0.97 -5.92 18.22
N ALA A 361 -1.91 -5.16 17.62
CA ALA A 361 -3.26 -5.06 18.16
C ALA A 361 -4.00 -6.39 18.15
N LEU A 362 -3.82 -7.19 17.09
CA LEU A 362 -4.41 -8.53 17.00
C LEU A 362 -3.83 -9.49 18.04
N LEU A 363 -2.51 -9.44 18.29
CA LEU A 363 -1.84 -10.26 19.28
C LEU A 363 -2.26 -9.85 20.71
N GLU A 364 -2.30 -8.55 21.01
CA GLU A 364 -2.75 -8.03 22.30
C GLU A 364 -4.18 -8.47 22.62
N ALA A 365 -5.08 -8.34 21.63
CA ALA A 365 -6.46 -8.77 21.76
C ALA A 365 -6.57 -10.31 21.90
N ALA A 366 -5.80 -11.07 21.13
CA ALA A 366 -5.77 -12.52 21.22
C ALA A 366 -5.28 -13.01 22.59
N LEU A 367 -4.27 -12.33 23.16
CA LEU A 367 -3.75 -12.64 24.47
C LEU A 367 -4.81 -12.41 25.56
N SER A 368 -5.62 -11.35 25.44
CA SER A 368 -6.73 -11.08 26.35
C SER A 368 -7.85 -12.14 26.34
N ALA A 369 -7.92 -12.97 25.28
CA ALA A 369 -8.84 -14.11 25.19
C ALA A 369 -8.33 -15.39 25.87
N THR A 370 -7.07 -15.39 26.28
CA THR A 370 -6.47 -16.48 27.04
C THR A 370 -6.49 -16.15 28.54
N CYS A 371 -6.68 -17.16 29.37
CA CYS A 371 -6.65 -16.95 30.83
C CYS A 371 -5.18 -16.74 31.24
N VAL A 372 -4.77 -15.50 31.38
CA VAL A 372 -3.41 -15.14 31.83
C VAL A 372 -3.35 -15.29 33.34
N GLN A 373 -2.66 -16.30 33.82
CA GLN A 373 -2.45 -16.56 35.27
C GLN A 373 -1.06 -16.12 35.76
N VAL A 374 -0.14 -15.88 34.84
CA VAL A 374 1.24 -15.43 35.11
C VAL A 374 1.57 -14.25 34.21
N PRO A 375 2.42 -13.32 34.64
CA PRO A 375 2.92 -12.27 33.74
C PRO A 375 3.50 -12.90 32.48
N PHE A 376 3.06 -12.43 31.34
CA PHE A 376 3.42 -12.98 30.03
C PHE A 376 3.52 -11.87 28.99
N CYS A 377 4.56 -11.88 28.18
CA CYS A 377 4.70 -10.96 27.06
C CYS A 377 5.19 -11.65 25.79
N VAL A 378 4.89 -11.03 24.67
CA VAL A 378 5.33 -11.41 23.34
C VAL A 378 6.38 -10.39 22.88
N ILE A 379 7.55 -10.88 22.51
CA ILE A 379 8.64 -10.08 21.94
C ILE A 379 8.64 -10.30 20.43
N GLY A 380 8.44 -9.25 19.68
CA GLY A 380 8.60 -9.26 18.23
C GLY A 380 10.07 -9.22 17.85
N MET A 381 10.42 -10.05 16.87
CA MET A 381 11.76 -10.21 16.31
C MET A 381 11.76 -9.92 14.81
N GLY A 382 12.91 -9.98 14.18
CA GLY A 382 13.05 -9.86 12.74
C GLY A 382 12.36 -8.60 12.17
N ARG A 383 11.62 -8.74 11.10
CA ARG A 383 10.90 -7.62 10.49
C ARG A 383 9.73 -7.10 11.35
N PHE A 384 9.12 -7.97 12.13
CA PHE A 384 8.06 -7.58 13.06
C PHE A 384 8.61 -6.72 14.21
N GLY A 385 9.73 -7.12 14.78
CA GLY A 385 10.42 -6.32 15.80
C GLY A 385 10.87 -4.95 15.26
N GLY A 386 11.32 -4.89 14.01
CA GLY A 386 11.72 -3.66 13.32
C GLY A 386 10.57 -2.77 12.86
N ALA A 387 9.31 -3.17 13.05
CA ALA A 387 8.13 -2.52 12.49
C ALA A 387 8.17 -2.38 10.95
N GLU A 388 8.72 -3.39 10.27
CA GLU A 388 8.97 -3.43 8.82
C GLU A 388 8.24 -4.60 8.14
N LEU A 389 7.02 -4.92 8.59
CA LEU A 389 6.23 -6.01 8.01
C LEU A 389 5.82 -5.72 6.56
N SER A 390 5.69 -6.78 5.78
CA SER A 390 5.00 -6.79 4.50
C SER A 390 3.70 -7.61 4.58
N TYR A 391 2.85 -7.54 3.54
CA TYR A 391 1.49 -8.12 3.57
C TYR A 391 1.42 -9.61 3.91
N ALA A 392 2.43 -10.38 3.52
CA ALA A 392 2.48 -11.83 3.75
C ALA A 392 3.63 -12.25 4.68
N SER A 393 4.09 -11.34 5.56
CA SER A 393 5.12 -11.68 6.54
C SER A 393 4.56 -12.58 7.63
N ASP A 394 5.30 -13.63 7.95
CA ASP A 394 5.17 -14.31 9.24
C ASP A 394 5.68 -13.38 10.34
N LEU A 395 5.16 -13.56 11.54
CA LEU A 395 5.56 -12.78 12.71
C LEU A 395 6.57 -13.58 13.51
N ASP A 396 7.86 -13.20 13.40
CA ASP A 396 8.92 -13.75 14.25
C ASP A 396 8.70 -13.31 15.70
N VAL A 397 8.50 -14.24 16.63
CA VAL A 397 8.21 -13.92 18.03
C VAL A 397 8.93 -14.83 19.03
N LEU A 398 9.19 -14.26 20.22
CA LEU A 398 9.59 -15.00 21.42
C LEU A 398 8.52 -14.82 22.49
N PHE A 399 8.31 -15.86 23.31
CA PHE A 399 7.42 -15.81 24.46
C PHE A 399 8.21 -15.76 25.74
N VAL A 400 7.92 -14.77 26.57
CA VAL A 400 8.56 -14.56 27.87
C VAL A 400 7.48 -14.59 28.95
N HIS A 401 7.72 -15.32 30.03
CA HIS A 401 6.86 -15.30 31.20
C HIS A 401 7.66 -15.00 32.47
N ASP A 402 6.99 -14.64 33.54
CA ASP A 402 7.59 -14.50 34.87
C ASP A 402 6.93 -15.48 35.84
N ALA A 403 7.76 -16.34 36.39
CA ALA A 403 7.32 -17.32 37.39
C ALA A 403 7.33 -16.73 38.82
N GLY A 404 7.74 -15.47 39.00
CA GLY A 404 7.97 -14.85 40.30
C GLY A 404 9.20 -15.43 41.00
N ASP A 405 9.21 -15.41 42.34
CA ASP A 405 10.30 -15.96 43.17
C ASP A 405 10.27 -17.48 43.34
N VAL A 406 9.47 -18.15 42.53
CA VAL A 406 9.39 -19.63 42.52
C VAL A 406 10.68 -20.23 41.95
N ASP A 407 11.14 -21.33 42.50
CA ASP A 407 12.33 -22.04 42.03
C ASP A 407 12.19 -22.38 40.53
N PRO A 408 13.19 -22.05 39.68
CA PRO A 408 13.17 -22.41 38.24
C PRO A 408 13.04 -23.94 38.01
N ALA A 409 13.29 -24.75 39.01
CA ALA A 409 13.03 -26.19 39.01
C ALA A 409 11.57 -26.55 39.31
N ASP A 410 10.75 -25.60 39.73
CA ASP A 410 9.32 -25.86 39.97
C ASP A 410 8.58 -26.08 38.66
N LYS A 411 8.33 -27.34 38.39
CA LYS A 411 7.64 -27.80 37.18
C LYS A 411 6.27 -27.18 36.99
N ALA A 412 5.58 -26.76 38.06
CA ALA A 412 4.23 -26.19 37.99
C ALA A 412 4.26 -24.76 37.39
N SER A 413 5.22 -23.94 37.79
CA SER A 413 5.35 -22.57 37.30
C SER A 413 5.83 -22.52 35.84
N VAL A 414 6.79 -23.36 35.48
CA VAL A 414 7.24 -23.53 34.09
C VAL A 414 6.12 -24.07 33.21
N ALA A 415 5.36 -25.05 33.70
CA ALA A 415 4.21 -25.61 33.00
C ALA A 415 3.11 -24.55 32.76
N GLY A 416 2.94 -23.60 33.68
CA GLY A 416 1.96 -22.51 33.54
C GLY A 416 2.27 -21.57 32.36
N GLY A 417 3.54 -21.16 32.19
CA GLY A 417 3.99 -20.34 31.07
C GLY A 417 3.88 -21.05 29.72
N GLU A 418 4.27 -22.32 29.65
CA GLU A 418 4.15 -23.14 28.43
C GLU A 418 2.68 -23.39 28.06
N ALA A 419 1.83 -23.75 29.01
CA ALA A 419 0.39 -23.96 28.77
C ALA A 419 -0.32 -22.67 28.29
N LEU A 420 0.09 -21.51 28.81
CA LEU A 420 -0.39 -20.23 28.32
C LEU A 420 0.06 -19.98 26.88
N ALA A 421 1.33 -20.19 26.56
CA ALA A 421 1.88 -20.05 25.21
C ALA A 421 1.18 -20.99 24.21
N GLU A 422 0.93 -22.25 24.60
CA GLU A 422 0.19 -23.21 23.77
C GLU A 422 -1.27 -22.75 23.55
N SER A 423 -1.97 -22.29 24.60
CA SER A 423 -3.34 -21.78 24.50
C SER A 423 -3.43 -20.56 23.61
N PHE A 424 -2.46 -19.65 23.72
CA PHE A 424 -2.35 -18.46 22.87
C PHE A 424 -2.09 -18.84 21.41
N LEU A 425 -1.12 -19.71 21.17
CA LEU A 425 -0.78 -20.19 19.83
C LEU A 425 -1.98 -20.89 19.18
N HIS A 426 -2.66 -21.75 19.92
CA HIS A 426 -3.86 -22.43 19.45
C HIS A 426 -5.00 -21.45 19.14
N PHE A 427 -5.15 -20.39 19.93
CA PHE A 427 -6.13 -19.35 19.63
C PHE A 427 -5.76 -18.59 18.35
N VAL A 428 -4.50 -18.18 18.17
CA VAL A 428 -4.04 -17.38 17.03
C VAL A 428 -4.04 -18.19 15.73
N HIS A 429 -3.54 -19.42 15.76
CA HIS A 429 -3.45 -20.26 14.56
C HIS A 429 -4.80 -20.86 14.16
N GLY A 430 -5.70 -21.07 15.11
CA GLY A 430 -6.98 -21.72 14.84
C GLY A 430 -6.84 -23.17 14.34
N PRO A 431 -7.95 -23.85 14.06
CA PRO A 431 -7.94 -25.26 13.64
C PRO A 431 -7.57 -25.46 12.16
N ASN A 432 -7.60 -24.42 11.34
CA ASN A 432 -7.25 -24.46 9.93
C ASN A 432 -6.77 -23.10 9.41
N PRO A 433 -6.12 -23.04 8.22
CA PRO A 433 -5.57 -21.79 7.67
C PRO A 433 -6.58 -20.65 7.51
N ALA A 434 -7.84 -20.96 7.16
CA ALA A 434 -8.89 -19.96 6.97
C ALA A 434 -9.33 -19.29 8.29
N GLN A 435 -9.09 -19.95 9.42
CA GLN A 435 -9.41 -19.45 10.75
C GLN A 435 -8.19 -18.91 11.51
N ARG A 436 -7.09 -18.70 10.82
CA ARG A 436 -5.86 -18.16 11.39
C ARG A 436 -5.95 -16.64 11.50
N VAL A 437 -5.68 -16.10 12.69
CA VAL A 437 -5.61 -14.64 12.90
C VAL A 437 -4.38 -14.08 12.23
N VAL A 438 -3.21 -14.60 12.59
CA VAL A 438 -1.89 -14.30 11.98
C VAL A 438 -1.03 -15.57 11.99
N VAL A 439 0.08 -15.55 11.25
CA VAL A 439 1.09 -16.64 11.27
C VAL A 439 2.20 -16.24 12.23
N LEU A 440 2.45 -17.04 13.26
CA LEU A 440 3.56 -16.85 14.20
C LEU A 440 4.70 -17.80 13.83
N ASP A 441 5.91 -17.25 13.68
CA ASP A 441 7.16 -18.02 13.58
C ASP A 441 7.93 -17.92 14.90
N LEU A 442 8.22 -19.09 15.47
CA LEU A 442 8.94 -19.26 16.72
C LEU A 442 10.36 -19.81 16.48
N GLY A 443 10.83 -19.83 15.26
CA GLY A 443 12.11 -20.40 14.87
C GLY A 443 13.33 -19.71 15.48
N LEU A 444 13.19 -18.45 15.88
CA LEU A 444 14.25 -17.66 16.52
C LEU A 444 14.37 -17.88 18.04
N ARG A 445 13.50 -18.72 18.63
CA ARG A 445 13.61 -19.01 20.06
C ARG A 445 14.86 -19.82 20.40
N PRO A 446 15.38 -19.71 21.65
CA PRO A 446 16.49 -20.52 22.09
C PRO A 446 16.32 -22.00 21.75
N GLU A 447 17.38 -22.63 21.20
CA GLU A 447 17.38 -24.03 20.72
C GLU A 447 16.42 -24.29 19.53
N GLY A 448 15.88 -23.24 18.91
CA GLY A 448 15.03 -23.34 17.73
C GLY A 448 13.78 -24.20 17.95
N GLY A 449 13.44 -25.04 16.99
CA GLY A 449 12.27 -25.92 17.04
C GLY A 449 12.27 -26.96 18.17
N GLN A 450 13.40 -27.25 18.77
CA GLN A 450 13.58 -28.21 19.90
C GLN A 450 13.45 -27.52 21.27
N GLY A 451 13.55 -26.17 21.31
CA GLY A 451 13.51 -25.42 22.55
C GLY A 451 12.09 -25.28 23.10
N ARG A 452 12.00 -24.89 24.38
CA ARG A 452 10.73 -24.58 25.04
C ARG A 452 9.95 -23.50 24.32
N LEU A 453 8.64 -23.60 24.31
CA LEU A 453 7.76 -22.66 23.64
C LEU A 453 7.79 -21.27 24.30
N ALA A 454 7.78 -21.24 25.62
CA ALA A 454 7.96 -20.03 26.42
C ALA A 454 9.06 -20.26 27.46
N ARG A 455 9.76 -19.21 27.83
CA ARG A 455 10.86 -19.26 28.80
C ARG A 455 10.74 -18.09 29.78
N ASP A 456 11.12 -18.34 31.04
CA ASP A 456 11.20 -17.27 32.05
C ASP A 456 12.46 -16.42 31.90
N LEU A 457 12.49 -15.25 32.53
CA LEU A 457 13.64 -14.34 32.45
C LEU A 457 14.96 -14.97 32.92
N ARG A 458 14.92 -15.79 33.99
CA ARG A 458 16.12 -16.48 34.51
C ARG A 458 16.63 -17.52 33.51
N GLY A 459 15.69 -18.22 32.86
CA GLY A 459 16.02 -19.17 31.80
C GLY A 459 16.66 -18.49 30.58
N TYR A 460 16.18 -17.32 30.17
CA TYR A 460 16.82 -16.52 29.13
C TYR A 460 18.20 -16.03 29.56
N ALA A 461 18.35 -15.48 30.78
CA ALA A 461 19.63 -15.04 31.29
C ALA A 461 20.67 -16.16 31.29
N THR A 462 20.27 -17.35 31.77
CA THR A 462 21.13 -18.53 31.77
C THR A 462 21.51 -18.96 30.37
N TYR A 463 20.58 -18.93 29.44
CA TYR A 463 20.81 -19.27 28.04
C TYR A 463 21.80 -18.30 27.39
N PHE A 464 21.57 -16.98 27.52
CA PHE A 464 22.44 -15.95 26.95
C PHE A 464 23.87 -16.02 27.51
N ALA A 465 24.01 -16.36 28.78
CA ALA A 465 25.32 -16.48 29.41
C ALA A 465 26.15 -17.73 28.98
N ARG A 466 25.50 -18.80 28.52
CA ARG A 466 26.16 -20.09 28.32
C ARG A 466 26.13 -20.66 26.92
N TRP A 467 25.04 -20.44 26.17
CA TRP A 467 24.77 -21.17 24.92
C TRP A 467 24.46 -20.30 23.71
N ALA A 468 24.07 -19.03 23.94
CA ALA A 468 23.69 -18.14 22.85
C ALA A 468 24.86 -17.88 21.90
N GLN A 469 24.53 -17.87 20.60
CA GLN A 469 25.48 -17.72 19.51
C GLN A 469 25.48 -16.29 18.97
N THR A 470 26.48 -15.95 18.14
CA THR A 470 26.63 -14.61 17.56
C THR A 470 25.42 -14.17 16.74
N TRP A 471 24.77 -15.09 16.01
CA TRP A 471 23.58 -14.78 15.22
C TRP A 471 22.36 -14.40 16.08
N GLU A 472 22.23 -14.96 17.29
CA GLU A 472 21.16 -14.60 18.23
C GLU A 472 21.37 -13.19 18.79
N ARG A 473 22.63 -12.79 19.02
CA ARG A 473 23.00 -11.43 19.36
C ARG A 473 22.58 -10.45 18.27
N GLN A 474 22.82 -10.79 17.00
CA GLN A 474 22.38 -10.02 15.85
C GLN A 474 20.84 -9.98 15.74
N ALA A 475 20.15 -11.09 15.95
CA ALA A 475 18.69 -11.15 15.88
C ALA A 475 18.02 -10.27 16.95
N LEU A 476 18.60 -10.21 18.16
CA LEU A 476 18.09 -9.41 19.28
C LEU A 476 18.20 -7.89 19.06
N LEU A 477 18.96 -7.40 18.08
CA LEU A 477 18.96 -6.00 17.67
C LEU A 477 17.54 -5.50 17.34
N ARG A 478 16.69 -6.38 16.88
CA ARG A 478 15.31 -6.08 16.47
C ARG A 478 14.26 -6.46 17.51
N ALA A 479 14.68 -6.84 18.72
CA ALA A 479 13.75 -7.23 19.76
C ALA A 479 12.90 -6.04 20.22
N ARG A 480 11.58 -6.21 20.27
CA ARG A 480 10.62 -5.19 20.73
C ARG A 480 9.41 -5.84 21.41
N VAL A 481 8.90 -5.23 22.48
CA VAL A 481 7.66 -5.69 23.12
C VAL A 481 6.48 -5.39 22.21
N VAL A 482 5.71 -6.41 21.82
CA VAL A 482 4.60 -6.28 20.88
C VAL A 482 3.23 -6.59 21.47
N ALA A 483 3.16 -7.40 22.54
CA ALA A 483 1.92 -7.67 23.26
C ALA A 483 2.19 -8.16 24.69
N GLY A 484 1.21 -8.00 25.59
CA GLY A 484 1.20 -8.52 26.93
C GLY A 484 1.83 -7.60 27.99
N ASP A 485 2.41 -8.17 29.02
CA ASP A 485 2.96 -7.46 30.18
C ASP A 485 4.17 -6.61 29.76
N ARG A 486 3.99 -5.29 29.74
CA ARG A 486 4.99 -4.33 29.31
C ARG A 486 6.20 -4.29 30.26
N ALA A 487 5.96 -4.36 31.57
CA ALA A 487 7.05 -4.28 32.55
C ALA A 487 7.95 -5.52 32.48
N LEU A 488 7.37 -6.71 32.27
CA LEU A 488 8.11 -7.93 31.99
C LEU A 488 8.92 -7.81 30.69
N GLY A 489 8.29 -7.29 29.64
CA GLY A 489 8.92 -7.06 28.35
C GLY A 489 10.12 -6.10 28.43
N GLU A 490 9.97 -4.98 29.16
CA GLU A 490 11.08 -4.03 29.39
C GLU A 490 12.24 -4.67 30.15
N ARG A 491 11.96 -5.51 31.15
CA ARG A 491 13.00 -6.29 31.85
C ARG A 491 13.72 -7.26 30.93
N PHE A 492 13.00 -7.92 30.02
CA PHE A 492 13.61 -8.78 29.02
C PHE A 492 14.50 -7.97 28.06
N LEU A 493 14.01 -6.83 27.55
CA LEU A 493 14.78 -5.97 26.64
C LEU A 493 16.05 -5.42 27.30
N ALA A 494 15.99 -5.03 28.55
CA ALA A 494 17.17 -4.60 29.31
C ALA A 494 18.23 -5.72 29.41
N MET A 495 17.80 -6.94 29.71
CA MET A 495 18.67 -8.12 29.74
C MET A 495 19.25 -8.44 28.35
N ALA A 496 18.42 -8.39 27.30
CA ALA A 496 18.86 -8.60 25.92
C ALA A 496 19.85 -7.53 25.47
N ALA A 497 19.64 -6.26 25.86
CA ALA A 497 20.55 -5.16 25.58
C ALA A 497 21.94 -5.40 26.20
N SER A 498 22.01 -5.84 27.47
CA SER A 498 23.28 -6.23 28.08
C SER A 498 23.98 -7.34 27.27
N PHE A 499 23.27 -8.39 26.87
CA PHE A 499 23.86 -9.45 26.04
C PHE A 499 24.34 -8.92 24.67
N VAL A 500 23.62 -7.99 24.07
CA VAL A 500 23.98 -7.41 22.76
C VAL A 500 25.16 -6.45 22.87
N TRP A 501 25.22 -5.57 23.88
CA TRP A 501 26.10 -4.40 23.88
C TRP A 501 27.28 -4.49 24.83
N ASP A 502 27.22 -5.26 25.95
CA ASP A 502 28.27 -5.29 26.96
C ASP A 502 29.59 -5.91 26.49
N ARG A 503 29.58 -6.62 25.36
CA ARG A 503 30.78 -7.23 24.78
C ARG A 503 31.07 -6.63 23.40
N ALA A 504 32.27 -6.13 23.20
CA ALA A 504 32.71 -5.68 21.88
C ALA A 504 32.63 -6.81 20.83
N LEU A 505 32.38 -6.43 19.58
CA LEU A 505 32.38 -7.36 18.46
C LEU A 505 33.81 -7.81 18.16
N THR A 506 34.01 -9.11 17.95
CA THR A 506 35.34 -9.70 17.64
C THR A 506 35.46 -10.07 16.17
N LYS A 507 36.70 -10.25 15.67
CA LYS A 507 36.92 -10.75 14.29
C LYS A 507 36.27 -12.12 14.06
N ALA A 508 36.18 -12.98 15.09
CA ALA A 508 35.51 -14.26 15.03
C ALA A 508 33.98 -14.09 14.87
N ASP A 509 33.38 -13.17 15.62
CA ASP A 509 31.95 -12.85 15.49
C ASP A 509 31.60 -12.39 14.08
N VAL A 510 32.41 -11.50 13.49
CA VAL A 510 32.20 -10.99 12.11
C VAL A 510 32.34 -12.15 11.11
N ALA A 511 33.31 -13.04 11.30
CA ALA A 511 33.44 -14.21 10.42
C ALA A 511 32.24 -15.16 10.54
N ASP A 512 31.66 -15.31 11.74
CA ASP A 512 30.46 -16.13 11.98
C ASP A 512 29.22 -15.49 11.29
N ILE A 513 29.03 -14.18 11.43
CA ILE A 513 27.95 -13.43 10.76
C ILE A 513 28.06 -13.60 9.24
N ARG A 514 29.25 -13.41 8.66
CA ARG A 514 29.50 -13.58 7.22
C ARG A 514 29.23 -15.01 6.75
N ARG A 515 29.64 -16.02 7.52
CA ARG A 515 29.38 -17.44 7.20
C ARG A 515 27.88 -17.76 7.23
N MET A 516 27.19 -17.29 8.26
CA MET A 516 25.74 -17.49 8.38
C MET A 516 25.00 -16.86 7.19
N LYS A 517 25.34 -15.62 6.81
CA LYS A 517 24.77 -14.93 5.65
C LYS A 517 24.97 -15.73 4.37
N ALA A 518 26.19 -16.16 4.10
CA ALA A 518 26.52 -16.95 2.91
C ALA A 518 25.78 -18.31 2.89
N ARG A 519 25.57 -18.92 4.05
CA ARG A 519 24.78 -20.14 4.18
C ARG A 519 23.30 -19.90 3.83
N ILE A 520 22.70 -18.83 4.38
CA ILE A 520 21.30 -18.48 4.11
C ILE A 520 21.06 -18.21 2.61
N GLU A 521 21.95 -17.46 1.97
CA GLU A 521 21.87 -17.17 0.53
C GLU A 521 21.89 -18.45 -0.33
N ARG A 522 22.69 -19.44 0.08
CA ARG A 522 22.81 -20.69 -0.66
C ARG A 522 21.66 -21.67 -0.42
N GLU A 523 21.15 -21.73 0.82
CA GLU A 523 20.25 -22.80 1.27
C GLU A 523 18.77 -22.41 1.28
N ARG A 524 18.44 -21.10 1.33
CA ARG A 524 17.07 -20.65 1.53
C ARG A 524 16.35 -20.15 0.27
N ILE A 525 17.05 -19.97 -0.85
CA ILE A 525 16.38 -19.64 -2.12
C ILE A 525 15.79 -20.94 -2.68
N PRO A 526 14.46 -21.02 -2.87
CA PRO A 526 13.81 -22.19 -3.45
C PRO A 526 14.32 -22.47 -4.87
N VAL A 527 14.43 -23.74 -5.24
CA VAL A 527 14.98 -24.16 -6.55
C VAL A 527 14.17 -23.63 -7.74
N ASN A 528 12.90 -23.36 -7.52
CA ASN A 528 11.96 -22.83 -8.53
C ASN A 528 11.96 -21.30 -8.61
N GLU A 529 12.75 -20.60 -7.79
CA GLU A 529 12.88 -19.15 -7.82
C GLU A 529 14.19 -18.73 -8.50
N ASP A 530 14.15 -17.61 -9.25
CA ASP A 530 15.35 -17.08 -9.91
C ASP A 530 16.23 -16.31 -8.91
N PRO A 531 17.41 -16.82 -8.55
CA PRO A 531 18.30 -16.14 -7.60
C PRO A 531 18.75 -14.75 -8.07
N GLN A 532 18.74 -14.52 -9.39
CA GLN A 532 19.17 -13.24 -9.99
C GLN A 532 18.17 -12.12 -9.72
N PHE A 533 16.89 -12.46 -9.58
CA PHE A 533 15.81 -11.50 -9.38
C PHE A 533 15.06 -11.70 -8.06
N HIS A 534 15.75 -12.27 -7.07
CA HIS A 534 15.15 -12.54 -5.77
C HIS A 534 15.17 -11.30 -4.88
N LEU A 535 14.00 -10.73 -4.61
CA LEU A 535 13.82 -9.46 -3.91
C LEU A 535 14.30 -9.46 -2.45
N LYS A 536 14.25 -10.64 -1.79
CA LYS A 536 14.62 -10.79 -0.37
C LYS A 536 16.05 -11.25 -0.17
N LEU A 537 16.48 -12.29 -0.87
CA LEU A 537 17.78 -12.96 -0.65
C LEU A 537 18.76 -12.76 -1.82
N GLY A 538 18.38 -12.03 -2.87
CA GLY A 538 19.25 -11.72 -4.00
C GLY A 538 20.40 -10.79 -3.60
N ARG A 539 21.45 -10.78 -4.41
CA ARG A 539 22.62 -9.93 -4.17
C ARG A 539 22.26 -8.45 -4.27
N GLY A 540 22.53 -7.69 -3.22
CA GLY A 540 22.19 -6.27 -3.10
C GLY A 540 20.72 -6.00 -2.79
N SER A 541 19.91 -7.04 -2.49
CA SER A 541 18.51 -6.90 -2.12
C SER A 541 18.30 -6.75 -0.60
N LEU A 542 17.07 -6.94 -0.12
CA LEU A 542 16.68 -6.65 1.27
C LEU A 542 17.64 -7.24 2.31
N SER A 543 17.93 -8.53 2.22
CA SER A 543 18.78 -9.22 3.20
C SER A 543 20.23 -8.69 3.21
N ASP A 544 20.76 -8.29 2.06
CA ASP A 544 22.10 -7.69 1.99
C ASP A 544 22.15 -6.35 2.75
N VAL A 545 21.13 -5.52 2.56
CA VAL A 545 21.00 -4.25 3.27
C VAL A 545 20.81 -4.46 4.77
N GLU A 546 19.85 -5.30 5.16
CA GLU A 546 19.56 -5.59 6.58
C GLU A 546 20.79 -6.10 7.34
N TRP A 547 21.52 -7.07 6.77
CA TRP A 547 22.70 -7.65 7.41
C TRP A 547 23.87 -6.66 7.47
N THR A 548 24.04 -5.82 6.47
CA THR A 548 25.07 -4.76 6.48
C THR A 548 24.79 -3.75 7.58
N VAL A 549 23.55 -3.27 7.68
CA VAL A 549 23.13 -2.34 8.73
C VAL A 549 23.35 -2.94 10.12
N GLN A 550 22.93 -4.19 10.34
CA GLN A 550 23.08 -4.89 11.62
C GLN A 550 24.55 -5.11 12.00
N LEU A 551 25.41 -5.41 11.03
CA LEU A 551 26.85 -5.53 11.28
C LEU A 551 27.45 -4.20 11.74
N LEU A 552 27.13 -3.12 11.03
CA LEU A 552 27.58 -1.77 11.39
C LEU A 552 27.04 -1.32 12.75
N GLN A 553 25.77 -1.64 13.07
CA GLN A 553 25.20 -1.40 14.41
C GLN A 553 26.04 -2.06 15.50
N LEU A 554 26.31 -3.36 15.35
CA LEU A 554 27.08 -4.13 16.34
C LEU A 554 28.52 -3.61 16.48
N PHE A 555 29.12 -3.18 15.37
CA PHE A 555 30.48 -2.68 15.37
C PHE A 555 30.61 -1.30 16.02
N HIS A 556 29.70 -0.39 15.68
CA HIS A 556 29.73 1.01 16.20
C HIS A 556 28.94 1.21 17.50
N GLY A 557 28.24 0.17 17.99
CA GLY A 557 27.42 0.28 19.21
C GLY A 557 26.19 1.18 19.04
N ILE A 558 25.60 1.25 17.85
CA ILE A 558 24.45 2.13 17.54
C ILE A 558 23.16 1.32 17.68
N PRO A 559 22.33 1.57 18.68
CA PRO A 559 21.06 0.86 18.86
C PRO A 559 20.02 1.32 17.85
N GLY A 560 19.09 0.44 17.49
CA GLY A 560 17.97 0.71 16.60
C GLY A 560 17.33 -0.58 16.12
N THR A 561 16.01 -0.59 15.92
CA THR A 561 15.27 -1.79 15.50
C THR A 561 14.91 -1.77 14.01
N GLY A 562 14.66 -0.59 13.43
CA GLY A 562 14.25 -0.42 12.03
C GLY A 562 15.45 -0.14 11.11
N THR A 563 15.49 -0.79 9.95
CA THR A 563 16.59 -0.69 8.96
C THR A 563 16.77 0.73 8.45
N MET A 564 15.67 1.39 8.06
CA MET A 564 15.75 2.73 7.44
C MET A 564 16.14 3.82 8.45
N ALA A 565 15.59 3.74 9.68
CA ALA A 565 15.96 4.65 10.75
C ALA A 565 17.43 4.47 11.13
N THR A 566 17.87 3.23 11.25
CA THR A 566 19.26 2.91 11.59
C THR A 566 20.24 3.36 10.51
N LEU A 567 19.89 3.30 9.22
CA LEU A 567 20.73 3.88 8.16
C LEU A 567 20.96 5.37 8.38
N ALA A 568 19.92 6.12 8.76
CA ALA A 568 20.05 7.54 9.08
C ALA A 568 20.92 7.78 10.35
N ASP A 569 20.74 6.95 11.39
CA ASP A 569 21.54 7.04 12.61
C ASP A 569 23.02 6.74 12.34
N LEU A 570 23.33 5.73 11.51
CA LEU A 570 24.71 5.41 11.10
C LEU A 570 25.38 6.58 10.37
N VAL A 571 24.66 7.28 9.50
CA VAL A 571 25.17 8.49 8.84
C VAL A 571 25.38 9.61 9.85
N ALA A 572 24.41 9.86 10.72
CA ALA A 572 24.48 10.92 11.73
C ALA A 572 25.67 10.74 12.71
N HIS A 573 26.07 9.49 12.97
CA HIS A 573 27.24 9.17 13.80
C HIS A 573 28.55 9.05 13.00
N GLY A 574 28.55 9.30 11.70
CA GLY A 574 29.73 9.20 10.84
C GLY A 574 30.23 7.76 10.62
N ALA A 575 29.39 6.77 10.91
CA ALA A 575 29.69 5.34 10.74
C ALA A 575 29.38 4.84 9.31
N LEU A 576 28.69 5.63 8.51
CA LEU A 576 28.32 5.32 7.13
C LEU A 576 28.32 6.61 6.29
N GLU A 577 28.88 6.56 5.09
CA GLU A 577 28.82 7.68 4.15
C GLU A 577 27.40 7.86 3.61
N GLU A 578 26.96 9.09 3.40
CA GLU A 578 25.63 9.42 2.90
C GLU A 578 25.32 8.76 1.55
N ALA A 579 26.29 8.74 0.63
CA ALA A 579 26.14 8.10 -0.68
C ALA A 579 25.93 6.58 -0.58
N ASP A 580 26.54 5.92 0.41
CA ASP A 580 26.35 4.50 0.67
C ASP A 580 25.00 4.21 1.30
N ALA A 581 24.59 5.05 2.26
CA ALA A 581 23.26 4.98 2.87
C ALA A 581 22.15 5.17 1.82
N GLU A 582 22.31 6.11 0.90
CA GLU A 582 21.40 6.32 -0.22
C GLU A 582 21.30 5.07 -1.10
N ALA A 583 22.44 4.48 -1.50
CA ALA A 583 22.46 3.29 -2.34
C ALA A 583 21.78 2.09 -1.68
N LEU A 584 22.00 1.88 -0.37
CA LEU A 584 21.34 0.83 0.42
C LEU A 584 19.84 1.10 0.57
N SER A 585 19.46 2.34 0.87
CA SER A 585 18.08 2.81 1.02
C SER A 585 17.27 2.64 -0.26
N ASP A 586 17.82 3.05 -1.41
CA ASP A 586 17.18 2.91 -2.73
C ASP A 586 16.86 1.46 -3.03
N SER A 587 17.83 0.56 -2.80
CA SER A 587 17.62 -0.87 -3.04
C SER A 587 16.59 -1.45 -2.08
N TYR A 588 16.65 -1.10 -0.80
CA TYR A 588 15.70 -1.56 0.20
C TYR A 588 14.27 -1.15 -0.15
N ARG A 589 14.04 0.15 -0.42
CA ARG A 589 12.73 0.68 -0.77
C ARG A 589 12.19 0.06 -2.07
N PHE A 590 13.04 -0.06 -3.08
CA PHE A 590 12.64 -0.66 -4.35
C PHE A 590 12.24 -2.12 -4.20
N CYS A 591 13.08 -2.94 -3.55
CA CYS A 591 12.82 -4.36 -3.37
C CYS A 591 11.57 -4.60 -2.51
N GLU A 592 11.41 -3.85 -1.42
CA GLU A 592 10.26 -4.01 -0.53
C GLU A 592 8.95 -3.54 -1.18
N ARG A 593 8.97 -2.38 -1.87
CA ARG A 593 7.80 -1.90 -2.62
C ARG A 593 7.38 -2.91 -3.69
N THR A 594 8.36 -3.43 -4.43
CA THR A 594 8.09 -4.44 -5.48
C THR A 594 7.53 -5.72 -4.88
N ARG A 595 8.07 -6.18 -3.75
CA ARG A 595 7.60 -7.35 -3.01
C ARG A 595 6.18 -7.15 -2.49
N ASN A 596 5.88 -6.02 -1.88
CA ASN A 596 4.55 -5.66 -1.40
C ASN A 596 3.53 -5.64 -2.55
N ARG A 597 3.86 -5.01 -3.67
CA ARG A 597 3.01 -5.04 -4.87
C ARG A 597 2.80 -6.45 -5.40
N TRP A 598 3.87 -7.26 -5.41
CA TRP A 598 3.74 -8.64 -5.87
C TRP A 598 2.83 -9.48 -4.96
N TYR A 599 2.84 -9.29 -3.66
CA TYR A 599 1.89 -9.94 -2.75
C TYR A 599 0.44 -9.51 -3.00
N LEU A 600 0.20 -8.24 -3.29
CA LEU A 600 -1.14 -7.75 -3.57
C LEU A 600 -1.71 -8.28 -4.89
N VAL A 601 -0.91 -8.25 -5.97
CA VAL A 601 -1.39 -8.58 -7.33
C VAL A 601 -1.17 -10.05 -7.72
N GLY A 602 -0.28 -10.75 -7.04
CA GLY A 602 0.16 -12.11 -7.37
C GLY A 602 -0.54 -13.22 -6.58
N ALA A 603 -1.47 -12.89 -5.68
CA ALA A 603 -2.18 -13.89 -4.88
C ALA A 603 -2.81 -14.97 -5.76
N LEU A 604 -2.34 -16.22 -5.58
CA LEU A 604 -2.79 -17.37 -6.36
C LEU A 604 -4.18 -17.84 -5.91
N PRO A 605 -5.01 -18.38 -6.81
CA PRO A 605 -6.21 -19.11 -6.43
C PRO A 605 -5.81 -20.29 -5.53
N GLY A 606 -6.32 -20.32 -4.28
CA GLY A 606 -5.99 -21.37 -3.32
C GLY A 606 -5.06 -20.96 -2.17
N GLY A 607 -4.64 -19.69 -2.09
CA GLY A 607 -4.03 -19.11 -0.88
C GLY A 607 -2.52 -19.31 -0.74
N GLY A 608 -1.79 -19.64 -1.81
CA GLY A 608 -0.34 -19.63 -1.80
C GLY A 608 0.22 -18.20 -1.82
N SER A 609 1.24 -17.93 -1.00
CA SER A 609 1.99 -16.68 -1.11
C SER A 609 2.78 -16.64 -2.42
N PRO A 610 2.85 -15.50 -3.11
CA PRO A 610 3.77 -15.33 -4.23
C PRO A 610 5.22 -15.56 -3.79
N ALA A 611 6.05 -15.97 -4.75
CA ALA A 611 7.49 -16.09 -4.53
C ALA A 611 8.13 -14.74 -4.16
N ASP A 612 9.22 -14.79 -3.39
CA ASP A 612 10.03 -13.61 -3.06
C ASP A 612 10.96 -13.16 -4.22
N ALA A 613 10.64 -13.57 -5.46
CA ALA A 613 11.37 -13.23 -6.69
C ALA A 613 10.44 -12.57 -7.71
N LEU A 614 11.02 -11.81 -8.66
CA LEU A 614 10.26 -11.29 -9.78
C LEU A 614 9.64 -12.45 -10.58
N PRO A 615 8.36 -12.35 -11.00
CA PRO A 615 7.72 -13.40 -11.77
C PRO A 615 8.47 -13.71 -13.07
N THR A 616 8.61 -15.00 -13.38
CA THR A 616 9.18 -15.46 -14.66
C THR A 616 8.16 -15.47 -15.79
N GLN A 617 6.89 -15.66 -15.46
CA GLN A 617 5.79 -15.68 -16.45
C GLN A 617 5.49 -14.24 -16.91
N ALA A 618 5.43 -14.05 -18.23
CA ALA A 618 5.29 -12.74 -18.86
C ALA A 618 4.03 -11.98 -18.41
N HIS A 619 2.89 -12.67 -18.30
CA HIS A 619 1.64 -12.04 -17.87
C HIS A 619 1.69 -11.57 -16.39
N GLN A 620 2.30 -12.37 -15.49
CA GLN A 620 2.45 -12.02 -14.08
C GLN A 620 3.42 -10.83 -13.92
N LEU A 621 4.53 -10.85 -14.66
CA LEU A 621 5.48 -9.73 -14.67
C LEU A 621 4.85 -8.45 -15.21
N SER A 622 4.01 -8.55 -16.23
CA SER A 622 3.26 -7.41 -16.76
C SER A 622 2.27 -6.84 -15.75
N ARG A 623 1.54 -7.70 -15.01
CA ARG A 623 0.65 -7.27 -13.92
C ARG A 623 1.42 -6.56 -12.80
N LEU A 624 2.55 -7.12 -12.37
CA LEU A 624 3.40 -6.48 -11.37
C LEU A 624 3.94 -5.13 -11.88
N ALA A 625 4.47 -5.08 -13.10
CA ALA A 625 4.98 -3.84 -13.67
C ALA A 625 3.89 -2.76 -13.77
N ARG A 626 2.67 -3.11 -14.21
CA ARG A 626 1.52 -2.19 -14.24
C ARG A 626 1.17 -1.66 -12.85
N SER A 627 1.22 -2.49 -11.82
CA SER A 627 0.95 -2.07 -10.43
C SER A 627 1.98 -1.07 -9.90
N LEU A 628 3.16 -1.04 -10.49
CA LEU A 628 4.25 -0.11 -10.18
C LEU A 628 4.32 1.08 -11.15
N GLY A 629 3.37 1.18 -12.11
CA GLY A 629 3.36 2.24 -13.12
C GLY A 629 4.51 2.17 -14.11
N THR A 630 5.04 0.97 -14.41
CA THR A 630 6.21 0.76 -15.25
C THR A 630 6.00 -0.38 -16.25
N THR A 631 7.02 -0.64 -17.08
CA THR A 631 7.03 -1.78 -18.03
C THR A 631 7.85 -2.95 -17.46
N PRO A 632 7.60 -4.20 -17.92
CA PRO A 632 8.37 -5.38 -17.50
C PRO A 632 9.89 -5.24 -17.69
N THR A 633 10.32 -4.62 -18.78
CA THR A 633 11.73 -4.39 -19.06
C THR A 633 12.34 -3.35 -18.11
N ALA A 634 11.66 -2.20 -17.96
CA ALA A 634 12.11 -1.14 -17.06
C ALA A 634 12.17 -1.60 -15.59
N LEU A 635 11.21 -2.43 -15.15
CA LEU A 635 11.20 -3.01 -13.81
C LEU A 635 12.45 -3.89 -13.57
N ARG A 636 12.81 -4.75 -14.51
CA ARG A 636 14.01 -5.59 -14.41
C ARG A 636 15.30 -4.78 -14.45
N ASP A 637 15.33 -3.75 -15.28
CA ASP A 637 16.52 -2.89 -15.42
C ASP A 637 16.73 -2.03 -14.17
N GLU A 638 15.65 -1.49 -13.59
CA GLU A 638 15.75 -0.75 -12.34
C GLU A 638 16.15 -1.67 -11.17
N TYR A 639 15.60 -2.89 -11.09
CA TYR A 639 16.07 -3.89 -10.12
C TYR A 639 17.57 -4.11 -10.21
N ARG A 640 18.09 -4.36 -11.43
CA ARG A 640 19.53 -4.57 -11.64
C ARG A 640 20.36 -3.35 -11.26
N LYS A 641 19.87 -2.16 -11.55
CA LYS A 641 20.56 -0.89 -11.27
C LYS A 641 20.71 -0.68 -9.78
N VAL A 642 19.59 -0.71 -9.02
CA VAL A 642 19.60 -0.43 -7.58
C VAL A 642 20.34 -1.52 -6.80
N THR A 643 20.13 -2.80 -7.13
CA THR A 643 20.79 -3.90 -6.44
C THR A 643 22.29 -3.97 -6.72
N ARG A 644 22.77 -3.59 -7.93
CA ARG A 644 24.21 -3.48 -8.21
C ARG A 644 24.87 -2.35 -7.43
N ARG A 645 24.19 -1.19 -7.29
CA ARG A 645 24.71 -0.08 -6.45
C ARG A 645 24.86 -0.53 -5.00
N ALA A 646 23.79 -1.07 -4.43
CA ALA A 646 23.79 -1.59 -3.06
C ALA A 646 24.83 -2.71 -2.88
N ARG A 647 24.95 -3.65 -3.83
CA ARG A 647 25.91 -4.76 -3.72
C ARG A 647 27.37 -4.29 -3.65
N ARG A 648 27.76 -3.23 -4.38
CA ARG A 648 29.10 -2.66 -4.26
C ARG A 648 29.37 -2.15 -2.84
N VAL A 649 28.39 -1.51 -2.23
CA VAL A 649 28.48 -1.05 -0.84
C VAL A 649 28.60 -2.25 0.11
N VAL A 650 27.77 -3.26 -0.06
CA VAL A 650 27.79 -4.50 0.74
C VAL A 650 29.12 -5.23 0.59
N GLU A 651 29.67 -5.36 -0.62
CA GLU A 651 30.97 -5.99 -0.85
C GLU A 651 32.09 -5.26 -0.14
N ARG A 652 32.04 -3.95 -0.11
CA ARG A 652 33.04 -3.14 0.61
C ARG A 652 32.81 -3.19 2.14
N LEU A 653 31.62 -2.87 2.63
CA LEU A 653 31.37 -2.71 4.06
C LEU A 653 31.14 -4.04 4.80
N PHE A 654 30.45 -4.98 4.18
CA PHE A 654 30.13 -6.26 4.84
C PHE A 654 31.20 -7.32 4.61
N TYR A 655 31.80 -7.41 3.39
CA TYR A 655 32.76 -8.46 3.04
C TYR A 655 34.21 -7.98 2.97
N GLY A 656 34.48 -6.73 2.58
CA GLY A 656 35.79 -6.25 2.16
C GLY A 656 36.59 -5.48 3.21
N ILE A 657 35.96 -4.88 4.21
CA ILE A 657 36.65 -4.07 5.21
C ILE A 657 37.17 -4.96 6.34
N ASP A 658 38.44 -4.83 6.69
CA ASP A 658 38.87 -5.11 8.06
C ASP A 658 38.36 -3.97 8.93
N LEU A 659 37.24 -4.21 9.65
CA LEU A 659 36.56 -3.19 10.46
C LEU A 659 37.47 -2.60 11.57
N TRP A 660 38.71 -3.17 11.74
CA TRP A 660 39.69 -2.74 12.73
C TRP A 660 40.90 -2.00 12.12
N GLU A 661 40.99 -1.86 10.80
CA GLU A 661 41.91 -0.96 10.10
C GLU A 661 41.32 0.44 9.90
#